data_c053755dccd167db103215ca1a7f36fb
#
_entry.id   c053755dccd167db103215ca1a7f36fb
#
_cell.length_a   1.000
_cell.length_b   1.000
_cell.length_c   1.000
_cell.angle_alpha   90.00
_cell.angle_beta   90.00
_cell.angle_gamma   90.00
#
_symmetry.space_group_name_H-M   'P 1'
#
loop_
_entity.id
_entity.type
_entity.pdbx_description
1 polymer ?
#
loop_
_entity_poly.entity_id
_entity_poly.type
_entity_poly.pdbx_seq_one_letter_code
_entity_poly.pdbx_strand_id
1 'polypeptide(L)'
;MMIITNLLIRTFIYLNLIMILMTSPTLTFKILKTSSKRHQDITRDAILQTTANICRSRAIQEGRNFDMPDTLTVRSVARSCYSSDSSKDFQSSINYINDHNAFVDIKHFFDAPYHFDNEEILAGRELITKGRFAVKYSVKEQNYRAARESLGKILHTLQDFYSHSNWIEMGKTEPYSNLIKPEIPINNIADSETCRKCPDDNCMGNILEDVIIQQKITTGYFGTYKPQGKCSHGGAGDLTALGQGGINKDSTTASHGSLHEAAASVATAATREVLQDIRAAVGDSEFLRMLGLSQTSVLCFVIDTTSSMSDDINEVRRITSSIIDSNTGTSSQSSEYILVPFNDPDYGPLIRTNDPDVFKQQLNALTAVNGGDSPEMSLSGLQLALTGSPAQTQIFVFTDADAKDKWLKNTVQALIERTKSVVTFMLTNTISSRRRRRAGRADGQQLVSPQLFNSKVYQDLAQASGGSAIEVTKDTLSQATDIIAVTSRSTLVTLFQAVRNPAKAEKFSALVDTSVQNLIIYITGNSPEYTITSPSGVSQSSTEQNGALGIIQKVGNFHTVQPNIADQTGWWVFDIKSTQPYSIRVVGQSGVDFLFDFVEFSQGLHASYVALNSRPLANNNVTLLVTMVGGDTIQPTEVSLIETSTSNSFNGILELVASGQYMLTFNSIPAGKFTVRVVGQLSPSRSSDNTFQRQSPTQFQTSSVNITTQPVGTMEPGKQFILPFTVATGDTGGIFNISVSNDRNFDTQYNSSITLVSGVSANGTVTLSVPGNTPSGTDVTVTIAAEAPNASDFNYVVLRLSVIAPVKDIIPPVCTAVNVNANCSGNCSFSSWSFTANVTDVSGIQSVRVLKGNGTLHTTSELSATGVNVTMVEYSSSCCSRVLELVAVDTVGNVATCFKSKAAPSLLTHGAEFILFLLICLWFHIGISIY
;
A
#
# COMPACT_ATOMS: atom_id res chain seq x y z
N MET A 1 -17.58 50.87 26.62
CA MET A 1 -16.17 50.45 26.76
C MET A 1 -16.01 49.24 27.72
N MET A 2 -16.64 49.20 28.87
CA MET A 2 -16.52 48.10 29.86
C MET A 2 -17.11 46.73 29.39
N ILE A 3 -18.14 46.75 28.51
CA ILE A 3 -18.78 45.53 28.00
C ILE A 3 -17.90 44.91 26.89
N ILE A 4 -17.26 45.69 26.05
CA ILE A 4 -16.37 45.24 24.97
C ILE A 4 -15.07 44.65 25.55
N THR A 5 -14.54 45.25 26.64
CA THR A 5 -13.35 44.72 27.33
C THR A 5 -13.64 43.39 28.02
N ASN A 6 -14.83 43.21 28.62
CA ASN A 6 -15.21 41.92 29.19
C ASN A 6 -15.44 40.82 28.13
N LEU A 7 -15.95 41.21 26.96
CA LEU A 7 -16.12 40.24 25.84
C LEU A 7 -14.76 39.83 25.29
N LEU A 8 -13.84 40.75 25.08
CA LEU A 8 -12.47 40.46 24.62
C LEU A 8 -11.68 39.63 25.64
N ILE A 9 -11.80 39.91 26.93
CA ILE A 9 -11.16 39.13 28.00
C ILE A 9 -11.74 37.71 28.03
N ARG A 10 -13.05 37.55 27.92
CA ARG A 10 -13.69 36.22 27.85
C ARG A 10 -13.27 35.46 26.58
N THR A 11 -13.22 36.13 25.43
CA THR A 11 -12.74 35.50 24.18
C THR A 11 -11.27 35.10 24.28
N PHE A 12 -10.43 35.92 24.89
CA PHE A 12 -9.01 35.62 25.12
C PHE A 12 -8.80 34.50 26.15
N ILE A 13 -9.62 34.44 27.19
CA ILE A 13 -9.61 33.30 28.14
C ILE A 13 -10.11 32.02 27.48
N TYR A 14 -11.18 32.10 26.67
CA TYR A 14 -11.67 30.95 25.90
C TYR A 14 -10.63 30.45 24.88
N LEU A 15 -9.96 31.35 24.14
CA LEU A 15 -8.89 30.97 23.20
C LEU A 15 -7.69 30.34 23.92
N ASN A 16 -7.26 30.89 25.05
CA ASN A 16 -6.20 30.30 25.87
C ASN A 16 -6.63 28.98 26.54
N LEU A 17 -7.89 28.84 26.95
CA LEU A 17 -8.41 27.57 27.47
C LEU A 17 -8.46 26.48 26.38
N ILE A 18 -8.87 26.86 25.16
CA ILE A 18 -8.84 25.98 23.98
C ILE A 18 -7.39 25.61 23.65
N MET A 19 -6.45 26.54 23.72
CA MET A 19 -5.03 26.28 23.46
C MET A 19 -4.39 25.37 24.55
N ILE A 20 -4.81 25.50 25.82
CA ILE A 20 -4.36 24.64 26.92
C ILE A 20 -5.01 23.25 26.83
N LEU A 21 -6.28 23.15 26.41
CA LEU A 21 -6.97 21.88 26.16
C LEU A 21 -6.38 21.13 24.94
N MET A 22 -5.80 21.86 23.96
CA MET A 22 -5.12 21.26 22.80
C MET A 22 -3.73 20.68 23.12
N THR A 23 -3.19 20.90 24.33
CA THR A 23 -1.85 20.42 24.73
C THR A 23 -1.87 19.12 25.54
N SER A 24 -3.04 18.56 25.85
CA SER A 24 -3.15 17.28 26.55
C SER A 24 -3.39 16.14 25.56
N PRO A 25 -2.43 15.22 25.34
CA PRO A 25 -2.61 14.11 24.41
C PRO A 25 -3.54 13.05 25.03
N THR A 26 -4.77 12.96 24.56
CA THR A 26 -5.62 11.78 24.81
C THR A 26 -5.87 11.04 23.51
N LEU A 27 -5.93 9.77 23.60
CA LEU A 27 -5.60 8.87 22.50
C LEU A 27 -6.60 7.69 22.50
N THR A 28 -7.40 7.50 21.45
CA THR A 28 -8.07 6.22 21.13
C THR A 28 -7.02 5.16 20.80
N PHE A 29 -7.38 3.92 20.48
CA PHE A 29 -6.37 2.91 20.19
C PHE A 29 -5.08 3.52 19.63
N LYS A 30 -4.21 3.97 20.56
CA LYS A 30 -3.12 4.96 20.36
C LYS A 30 -2.20 4.62 19.19
N ILE A 31 -1.69 5.64 18.48
CA ILE A 31 -0.67 5.51 17.44
C ILE A 31 0.74 5.46 18.04
N LEU A 32 0.97 6.04 19.23
CA LEU A 32 2.27 6.04 19.91
C LEU A 32 2.37 4.92 20.96
N LYS A 33 3.57 4.39 21.17
CA LYS A 33 3.85 3.27 22.08
C LYS A 33 3.39 3.53 23.51
N THR A 34 2.34 2.83 23.91
CA THR A 34 1.80 2.80 25.26
C THR A 34 1.50 1.35 25.63
N SER A 35 1.04 1.10 26.85
CA SER A 35 0.51 -0.22 27.26
C SER A 35 -0.80 -0.59 26.54
N SER A 36 -1.39 0.34 25.75
CA SER A 36 -2.68 0.14 25.09
C SER A 36 -2.52 -0.34 23.65
N LYS A 37 -3.43 -1.20 23.18
CA LYS A 37 -3.54 -1.64 21.77
C LYS A 37 -4.03 -0.49 20.90
N ARG A 38 -3.43 -0.33 19.72
CA ARG A 38 -3.77 0.70 18.73
C ARG A 38 -4.55 0.10 17.58
N HIS A 39 -5.21 0.93 16.77
CA HIS A 39 -5.84 0.49 15.51
C HIS A 39 -4.88 -0.29 14.61
N GLN A 40 -3.63 0.19 14.49
CA GLN A 40 -2.61 -0.50 13.69
C GLN A 40 -2.23 -1.87 14.26
N ASP A 41 -2.18 -2.02 15.58
CA ASP A 41 -1.88 -3.31 16.22
C ASP A 41 -3.03 -4.29 15.99
N ILE A 42 -4.29 -3.86 16.16
CA ILE A 42 -5.50 -4.64 15.89
C ILE A 42 -5.55 -5.08 14.43
N THR A 43 -5.34 -4.15 13.50
CA THR A 43 -5.34 -4.40 12.05
C THR A 43 -4.24 -5.36 11.65
N ARG A 44 -3.00 -5.12 12.12
CA ARG A 44 -1.83 -5.98 11.84
C ARG A 44 -2.04 -7.40 12.37
N ASP A 45 -2.47 -7.54 13.63
CA ASP A 45 -2.71 -8.84 14.26
C ASP A 45 -3.78 -9.63 13.49
N ALA A 46 -4.88 -8.99 13.09
CA ALA A 46 -5.95 -9.61 12.31
C ALA A 46 -5.46 -10.06 10.92
N ILE A 47 -4.69 -9.21 10.21
CA ILE A 47 -4.12 -9.54 8.90
C ILE A 47 -3.16 -10.73 9.01
N LEU A 48 -2.22 -10.71 9.96
CA LEU A 48 -1.24 -11.79 10.13
C LEU A 48 -1.92 -13.12 10.45
N GLN A 49 -2.88 -13.14 11.37
CA GLN A 49 -3.63 -14.35 11.73
C GLN A 49 -4.44 -14.89 10.55
N THR A 50 -5.15 -14.01 9.84
CA THR A 50 -5.96 -14.40 8.68
C THR A 50 -5.07 -14.99 7.58
N THR A 51 -3.97 -14.32 7.27
CA THR A 51 -3.02 -14.73 6.23
C THR A 51 -2.37 -16.08 6.56
N ALA A 52 -1.88 -16.27 7.77
CA ALA A 52 -1.29 -17.54 8.19
C ALA A 52 -2.28 -18.71 8.05
N ASN A 53 -3.54 -18.48 8.42
CA ASN A 53 -4.60 -19.49 8.28
C ASN A 53 -4.93 -19.82 6.80
N ILE A 54 -4.89 -18.81 5.90
CA ILE A 54 -5.08 -19.02 4.46
C ILE A 54 -3.93 -19.86 3.90
N CYS A 55 -2.69 -19.49 4.20
CA CYS A 55 -1.51 -20.21 3.73
C CYS A 55 -1.49 -21.66 4.23
N ARG A 56 -1.90 -21.89 5.48
CA ARG A 56 -2.08 -23.24 6.01
C ARG A 56 -3.14 -24.02 5.24
N SER A 57 -4.31 -23.40 4.98
CA SER A 57 -5.39 -24.08 4.25
C SER A 57 -4.95 -24.45 2.83
N ARG A 58 -4.23 -23.56 2.13
CA ARG A 58 -3.68 -23.81 0.80
C ARG A 58 -2.63 -24.92 0.82
N ALA A 59 -1.68 -24.87 1.76
CA ALA A 59 -0.66 -25.91 1.89
C ALA A 59 -1.29 -27.30 2.09
N ILE A 60 -2.35 -27.40 2.90
CA ILE A 60 -3.09 -28.67 3.10
C ILE A 60 -3.77 -29.11 1.78
N GLN A 61 -4.38 -28.19 1.03
CA GLN A 61 -5.01 -28.48 -0.28
C GLN A 61 -3.98 -28.98 -1.31
N GLU A 62 -2.79 -28.40 -1.28
CA GLU A 62 -1.68 -28.73 -2.18
C GLU A 62 -0.85 -29.95 -1.70
N GLY A 63 -1.21 -30.57 -0.59
CA GLY A 63 -0.49 -31.70 0.01
C GLY A 63 0.89 -31.35 0.56
N ARG A 64 1.15 -30.07 0.83
CA ARG A 64 2.41 -29.56 1.40
C ARG A 64 2.34 -29.51 2.94
N ASN A 65 3.48 -29.70 3.57
CA ASN A 65 3.62 -29.42 4.99
C ASN A 65 3.59 -27.91 5.24
N PHE A 66 2.95 -27.51 6.33
CA PHE A 66 2.90 -26.12 6.78
C PHE A 66 3.18 -26.06 8.29
N ASP A 67 4.27 -25.43 8.65
CA ASP A 67 4.62 -25.16 10.04
C ASP A 67 4.11 -23.77 10.42
N MET A 68 3.14 -23.72 11.35
CA MET A 68 2.64 -22.45 11.87
C MET A 68 3.74 -21.77 12.70
N PRO A 69 4.12 -20.52 12.40
CA PRO A 69 5.12 -19.81 13.21
C PRO A 69 4.66 -19.64 14.66
N ASP A 70 5.56 -19.84 15.62
CA ASP A 70 5.29 -19.60 17.04
C ASP A 70 4.93 -18.13 17.32
N THR A 71 5.60 -17.21 16.60
CA THR A 71 5.30 -15.78 16.65
C THR A 71 4.93 -15.31 15.25
N LEU A 72 3.73 -14.70 15.13
CA LEU A 72 3.25 -14.16 13.87
C LEU A 72 3.85 -12.77 13.63
N THR A 73 4.89 -12.72 12.81
CA THR A 73 5.48 -11.50 12.28
C THR A 73 5.27 -11.45 10.76
N VAL A 74 5.42 -10.28 10.15
CA VAL A 74 5.31 -10.15 8.70
C VAL A 74 6.27 -11.10 7.98
N ARG A 75 7.52 -11.19 8.44
CA ARG A 75 8.53 -12.08 7.88
C ARG A 75 8.20 -13.56 8.09
N SER A 76 7.82 -13.94 9.32
CA SER A 76 7.53 -15.35 9.62
C SER A 76 6.34 -15.87 8.82
N VAL A 77 5.28 -15.06 8.68
CA VAL A 77 4.10 -15.40 7.87
C VAL A 77 4.45 -15.46 6.39
N ALA A 78 5.16 -14.46 5.84
CA ALA A 78 5.57 -14.47 4.43
C ALA A 78 6.41 -15.70 4.10
N ARG A 79 7.37 -16.05 4.96
CA ARG A 79 8.24 -17.21 4.78
C ARG A 79 7.47 -18.54 4.83
N SER A 80 6.51 -18.69 5.75
CA SER A 80 5.67 -19.88 5.83
C SER A 80 4.74 -20.02 4.63
N CYS A 81 4.29 -18.89 4.04
CA CYS A 81 3.42 -18.91 2.86
C CYS A 81 4.15 -19.35 1.59
N TYR A 82 5.35 -18.82 1.35
CA TYR A 82 6.01 -18.91 0.04
C TYR A 82 7.51 -19.28 0.09
N SER A 83 8.05 -19.62 1.25
CA SER A 83 9.50 -19.92 1.42
C SER A 83 10.42 -18.78 0.93
N SER A 84 9.88 -17.56 0.77
CA SER A 84 10.59 -16.37 0.32
C SER A 84 11.04 -15.53 1.51
N ASP A 85 12.26 -15.01 1.46
CA ASP A 85 12.75 -14.05 2.47
C ASP A 85 12.23 -12.62 2.22
N SER A 86 11.58 -12.37 1.07
CA SER A 86 11.02 -11.05 0.75
C SER A 86 9.66 -10.85 1.44
N SER A 87 9.68 -10.04 2.49
CA SER A 87 8.46 -9.60 3.19
C SER A 87 8.13 -8.12 2.94
N LYS A 88 8.86 -7.46 2.03
CA LYS A 88 8.82 -6.01 1.80
C LYS A 88 7.44 -5.55 1.31
N ASP A 89 6.89 -6.21 0.30
CA ASP A 89 5.60 -5.84 -0.27
C ASP A 89 4.43 -6.12 0.69
N PHE A 90 4.53 -7.20 1.47
CA PHE A 90 3.57 -7.49 2.52
C PHE A 90 3.60 -6.42 3.62
N GLN A 91 4.81 -6.05 4.08
CA GLN A 91 4.98 -4.96 5.05
C GLN A 91 4.47 -3.62 4.50
N SER A 92 4.80 -3.30 3.23
CA SER A 92 4.31 -2.10 2.55
C SER A 92 2.78 -2.06 2.47
N SER A 93 2.15 -3.19 2.20
CA SER A 93 0.69 -3.31 2.14
C SER A 93 0.03 -3.09 3.49
N ILE A 94 0.58 -3.69 4.56
CA ILE A 94 0.10 -3.48 5.93
C ILE A 94 0.27 -2.01 6.35
N ASN A 95 1.42 -1.40 6.06
CA ASN A 95 1.66 0.01 6.35
C ASN A 95 0.61 0.88 5.64
N TYR A 96 0.37 0.64 4.35
CA TYR A 96 -0.60 1.41 3.56
C TYR A 96 -2.04 1.29 4.09
N ILE A 97 -2.45 0.09 4.53
CA ILE A 97 -3.75 -0.12 5.19
C ILE A 97 -3.81 0.66 6.52
N ASN A 98 -2.75 0.60 7.32
CA ASN A 98 -2.66 1.30 8.60
C ASN A 98 -2.66 2.83 8.44
N ASP A 99 -2.00 3.36 7.41
CA ASP A 99 -1.99 4.80 7.11
C ASP A 99 -3.41 5.30 6.79
N HIS A 100 -4.17 4.53 6.02
CA HIS A 100 -5.56 4.88 5.70
C HIS A 100 -6.56 4.59 6.81
N ASN A 101 -6.21 3.70 7.75
CA ASN A 101 -6.94 3.56 9.00
C ASN A 101 -6.75 4.84 9.85
N ALA A 102 -5.52 5.25 10.09
CA ALA A 102 -5.19 6.47 10.84
C ALA A 102 -5.71 7.77 10.16
N PHE A 103 -5.83 7.77 8.83
CA PHE A 103 -6.36 8.90 8.06
C PHE A 103 -7.78 9.30 8.49
N VAL A 104 -8.60 8.36 8.94
CA VAL A 104 -9.99 8.63 9.38
C VAL A 104 -10.00 9.57 10.58
N ASP A 105 -9.15 9.34 11.58
CA ASP A 105 -8.99 10.21 12.76
C ASP A 105 -8.66 11.66 12.40
N ILE A 106 -7.95 11.84 11.30
CA ILE A 106 -7.44 13.16 10.92
C ILE A 106 -8.43 13.92 10.06
N LYS A 107 -9.04 13.22 9.10
CA LYS A 107 -9.89 13.86 8.09
C LYS A 107 -11.38 13.87 8.43
N HIS A 108 -11.81 12.95 9.27
CA HIS A 108 -13.21 12.77 9.66
C HIS A 108 -13.47 12.96 11.15
N PHE A 109 -12.57 13.69 11.83
CA PHE A 109 -12.52 13.89 13.26
C PHE A 109 -13.85 14.25 13.95
N PHE A 110 -14.69 15.07 13.32
CA PHE A 110 -16.01 15.45 13.84
C PHE A 110 -17.16 14.71 13.13
N ASP A 111 -16.85 13.78 12.23
CA ASP A 111 -17.86 13.08 11.45
C ASP A 111 -18.33 11.84 12.23
N ALA A 112 -19.31 11.99 13.09
CA ALA A 112 -19.81 10.97 14.00
C ALA A 112 -20.01 9.55 13.37
N PRO A 113 -20.51 9.39 12.13
CA PRO A 113 -20.65 8.07 11.51
C PRO A 113 -19.35 7.30 11.35
N TYR A 114 -18.21 7.98 11.14
CA TYR A 114 -16.91 7.35 10.99
C TYR A 114 -16.38 6.75 12.28
N HIS A 115 -16.84 7.26 13.43
CA HIS A 115 -16.40 6.86 14.76
C HIS A 115 -17.49 6.15 15.58
N PHE A 116 -18.66 5.92 14.99
CA PHE A 116 -19.85 5.44 15.71
C PHE A 116 -20.27 6.34 16.89
N ASP A 117 -19.92 7.62 16.86
CA ASP A 117 -20.35 8.58 17.87
C ASP A 117 -21.81 9.02 17.68
N ASN A 118 -22.39 9.65 18.69
CA ASN A 118 -23.71 10.27 18.64
C ASN A 118 -24.86 9.30 18.26
N GLU A 119 -24.69 8.00 18.52
CA GLU A 119 -25.62 6.93 18.15
C GLU A 119 -25.85 6.81 16.62
N GLU A 120 -24.92 7.29 15.80
CA GLU A 120 -24.93 7.18 14.32
C GLU A 120 -24.62 5.75 13.84
N ILE A 121 -25.24 4.74 14.49
CA ILE A 121 -24.95 3.31 14.28
C ILE A 121 -25.32 2.87 12.87
N LEU A 122 -26.43 3.33 12.33
CA LEU A 122 -26.87 2.94 10.97
C LEU A 122 -25.99 3.59 9.90
N ALA A 123 -25.61 4.85 10.08
CA ALA A 123 -24.73 5.55 9.15
C ALA A 123 -23.32 4.98 9.19
N GLY A 124 -22.76 4.64 10.36
CA GLY A 124 -21.48 3.94 10.49
C GLY A 124 -21.49 2.56 9.80
N ARG A 125 -22.56 1.77 9.98
CA ARG A 125 -22.76 0.51 9.24
C ARG A 125 -22.81 0.72 7.73
N GLU A 126 -23.45 1.79 7.26
CA GLU A 126 -23.53 2.10 5.83
C GLU A 126 -22.12 2.39 5.26
N LEU A 127 -21.26 3.13 5.99
CA LEU A 127 -19.88 3.36 5.60
C LEU A 127 -19.10 2.04 5.47
N ILE A 128 -19.20 1.16 6.47
CA ILE A 128 -18.57 -0.17 6.44
C ILE A 128 -19.07 -0.97 5.24
N THR A 129 -20.37 -1.00 5.00
CA THR A 129 -20.99 -1.77 3.90
C THR A 129 -20.49 -1.25 2.54
N LYS A 130 -20.60 0.05 2.28
CA LYS A 130 -20.16 0.66 1.03
C LYS A 130 -18.67 0.43 0.79
N GLY A 131 -17.84 0.65 1.81
CA GLY A 131 -16.40 0.45 1.70
C GLY A 131 -16.02 -1.02 1.48
N ARG A 132 -16.72 -1.98 2.11
CA ARG A 132 -16.54 -3.41 1.87
C ARG A 132 -16.81 -3.80 0.41
N PHE A 133 -17.87 -3.28 -0.20
CA PHE A 133 -18.12 -3.47 -1.63
C PHE A 133 -17.04 -2.80 -2.48
N ALA A 134 -16.61 -1.59 -2.11
CA ALA A 134 -15.51 -0.91 -2.80
C ALA A 134 -14.22 -1.76 -2.79
N VAL A 135 -13.85 -2.37 -1.67
CA VAL A 135 -12.72 -3.31 -1.59
C VAL A 135 -12.89 -4.47 -2.57
N LYS A 136 -14.05 -5.14 -2.54
CA LYS A 136 -14.33 -6.31 -3.40
C LYS A 136 -14.27 -5.96 -4.89
N TYR A 137 -14.87 -4.84 -5.30
CA TYR A 137 -14.82 -4.34 -6.67
C TYR A 137 -13.40 -3.97 -7.09
N SER A 138 -12.67 -3.26 -6.24
CA SER A 138 -11.29 -2.88 -6.54
C SER A 138 -10.37 -4.10 -6.68
N VAL A 139 -10.55 -5.14 -5.86
CA VAL A 139 -9.80 -6.40 -6.02
C VAL A 139 -10.18 -7.10 -7.32
N LYS A 140 -11.46 -7.14 -7.70
CA LYS A 140 -11.92 -7.73 -8.96
C LYS A 140 -11.29 -7.05 -10.18
N GLU A 141 -11.15 -5.72 -10.14
CA GLU A 141 -10.48 -4.93 -11.16
C GLU A 141 -8.95 -4.89 -10.98
N GLN A 142 -8.40 -5.74 -10.09
CA GLN A 142 -6.97 -5.84 -9.76
C GLN A 142 -6.36 -4.51 -9.26
N ASN A 143 -7.21 -3.63 -8.76
CA ASN A 143 -6.80 -2.36 -8.17
C ASN A 143 -6.54 -2.54 -6.67
N TYR A 144 -5.47 -3.25 -6.36
CA TYR A 144 -5.17 -3.61 -4.97
C TYR A 144 -4.84 -2.40 -4.08
N ARG A 145 -4.35 -1.31 -4.67
CA ARG A 145 -4.02 -0.11 -3.88
C ARG A 145 -5.28 0.60 -3.40
N ALA A 146 -6.29 0.79 -4.27
CA ALA A 146 -7.58 1.33 -3.86
C ALA A 146 -8.31 0.40 -2.88
N ALA A 147 -8.17 -0.93 -3.08
CA ALA A 147 -8.71 -1.91 -2.15
C ALA A 147 -8.11 -1.75 -0.74
N ARG A 148 -6.78 -1.59 -0.61
CA ARG A 148 -6.09 -1.36 0.67
C ARG A 148 -6.51 -0.06 1.34
N GLU A 149 -6.66 1.01 0.55
CA GLU A 149 -7.14 2.31 1.03
C GLU A 149 -8.54 2.21 1.63
N SER A 150 -9.49 1.65 0.87
CA SER A 150 -10.88 1.45 1.32
C SER A 150 -10.92 0.53 2.54
N LEU A 151 -10.09 -0.53 2.55
CA LEU A 151 -9.99 -1.46 3.67
C LEU A 151 -9.53 -0.74 4.94
N GLY A 152 -8.46 0.06 4.88
CA GLY A 152 -7.97 0.82 6.04
C GLY A 152 -9.06 1.69 6.64
N LYS A 153 -9.78 2.46 5.80
CA LYS A 153 -10.86 3.36 6.24
C LYS A 153 -11.99 2.62 6.97
N ILE A 154 -12.49 1.52 6.40
CA ILE A 154 -13.60 0.78 7.05
C ILE A 154 -13.18 0.02 8.30
N LEU A 155 -11.91 -0.39 8.39
CA LEU A 155 -11.42 -1.05 9.59
C LEU A 155 -11.33 -0.11 10.78
N HIS A 156 -11.00 1.18 10.56
CA HIS A 156 -11.08 2.19 11.60
C HIS A 156 -12.49 2.28 12.17
N THR A 157 -13.46 2.62 11.33
CA THR A 157 -14.88 2.73 11.72
C THR A 157 -15.38 1.46 12.43
N LEU A 158 -15.04 0.26 11.92
CA LEU A 158 -15.44 -0.99 12.55
C LEU A 158 -14.83 -1.17 13.95
N GLN A 159 -13.58 -0.78 14.15
CA GLN A 159 -12.86 -0.94 15.41
C GLN A 159 -13.39 0.02 16.48
N ASP A 160 -13.73 1.25 16.07
CA ASP A 160 -14.31 2.26 16.96
C ASP A 160 -15.67 1.85 17.55
N PHE A 161 -16.47 1.07 16.82
CA PHE A 161 -17.71 0.55 17.39
C PHE A 161 -17.48 -0.16 18.74
N TYR A 162 -16.39 -0.92 18.89
CA TYR A 162 -16.09 -1.68 20.11
C TYR A 162 -15.51 -0.80 21.21
N SER A 163 -14.88 0.32 20.85
CA SER A 163 -14.38 1.30 21.79
C SER A 163 -15.46 2.25 22.27
N HIS A 164 -16.34 2.71 21.39
CA HIS A 164 -17.28 3.81 21.65
C HIS A 164 -18.70 3.36 21.95
N SER A 165 -19.04 2.07 21.74
CA SER A 165 -20.36 1.52 22.11
C SER A 165 -20.31 0.76 23.44
N ASN A 166 -21.49 0.45 23.97
CA ASN A 166 -21.63 -0.37 25.16
C ASN A 166 -21.62 -1.88 24.89
N TRP A 167 -21.09 -2.32 23.72
CA TRP A 167 -21.05 -3.74 23.33
C TRP A 167 -20.33 -4.62 24.36
N ILE A 168 -19.21 -4.17 24.86
CA ILE A 168 -18.40 -4.91 25.84
C ILE A 168 -19.05 -4.90 27.21
N GLU A 169 -19.64 -3.80 27.62
CA GLU A 169 -20.35 -3.64 28.87
C GLU A 169 -21.60 -4.55 28.97
N MET A 170 -22.20 -4.91 27.83
CA MET A 170 -23.23 -5.95 27.73
C MET A 170 -22.70 -7.37 27.90
N GLY A 171 -21.41 -7.55 28.21
CA GLY A 171 -20.77 -8.85 28.37
C GLY A 171 -20.53 -9.60 27.05
N LYS A 172 -20.55 -8.92 25.91
CA LYS A 172 -20.34 -9.53 24.61
C LYS A 172 -18.84 -9.77 24.34
N THR A 173 -18.50 -10.99 23.99
CA THR A 173 -17.12 -11.41 23.68
C THR A 173 -16.91 -11.73 22.20
N GLU A 174 -18.01 -11.75 21.43
CA GLU A 174 -17.99 -12.03 19.98
C GLU A 174 -18.31 -10.77 19.17
N PRO A 175 -17.85 -10.67 17.94
CA PRO A 175 -18.17 -9.56 17.04
C PRO A 175 -19.68 -9.37 16.81
N TYR A 176 -20.07 -8.13 16.60
CA TYR A 176 -21.42 -7.81 16.13
C TYR A 176 -21.51 -7.93 14.61
N SER A 177 -21.70 -9.14 14.11
CA SER A 177 -21.67 -9.43 12.66
C SER A 177 -22.72 -8.67 11.83
N ASN A 178 -23.77 -8.08 12.47
CA ASN A 178 -24.76 -7.26 11.76
C ASN A 178 -24.17 -5.96 11.21
N LEU A 179 -23.01 -5.52 11.69
CA LEU A 179 -22.29 -4.37 11.12
C LEU A 179 -21.80 -4.62 9.68
N ILE A 180 -21.59 -5.89 9.33
CA ILE A 180 -21.15 -6.29 7.98
C ILE A 180 -22.24 -7.03 7.18
N LYS A 181 -23.46 -7.12 7.72
CA LYS A 181 -24.62 -7.79 7.11
C LYS A 181 -25.75 -6.78 6.93
N PRO A 182 -25.72 -5.96 5.86
CA PRO A 182 -26.70 -4.91 5.67
C PRO A 182 -28.13 -5.43 5.49
N GLU A 183 -28.31 -6.68 5.06
CA GLU A 183 -29.57 -7.37 4.92
C GLU A 183 -30.27 -7.67 6.25
N ILE A 184 -29.52 -7.66 7.37
CA ILE A 184 -30.07 -7.88 8.71
C ILE A 184 -30.32 -6.53 9.39
N PRO A 185 -31.57 -6.19 9.76
CA PRO A 185 -31.86 -4.91 10.42
C PRO A 185 -31.25 -4.85 11.83
N ILE A 186 -30.81 -3.68 12.23
CA ILE A 186 -30.38 -3.37 13.61
C ILE A 186 -31.56 -2.70 14.31
N ASN A 187 -32.29 -3.44 15.13
CA ASN A 187 -33.52 -2.99 15.76
C ASN A 187 -33.37 -2.72 17.28
N ASN A 188 -32.19 -2.93 17.83
CA ASN A 188 -31.93 -2.81 19.26
C ASN A 188 -31.11 -1.56 19.63
N ILE A 189 -31.22 -0.50 18.86
CA ILE A 189 -30.63 0.80 19.19
C ILE A 189 -31.43 1.44 20.34
N ALA A 190 -30.77 2.06 21.28
CA ALA A 190 -31.42 2.70 22.42
C ALA A 190 -32.16 3.98 21.99
N ASP A 191 -33.42 4.07 22.34
CA ASP A 191 -34.36 5.17 22.01
C ASP A 191 -34.67 6.09 23.19
N SER A 192 -34.14 5.81 24.37
CA SER A 192 -34.36 6.52 25.63
C SER A 192 -33.03 6.89 26.32
N GLU A 193 -33.09 7.28 27.57
CA GLU A 193 -31.88 7.56 28.38
C GLU A 193 -31.01 6.32 28.51
N THR A 194 -29.67 6.50 28.43
CA THR A 194 -28.69 5.40 28.38
C THR A 194 -27.63 5.48 29.47
N CYS A 195 -27.36 6.70 30.01
CA CYS A 195 -26.29 6.91 30.96
C CYS A 195 -26.69 7.82 32.13
N ARG A 196 -26.11 7.52 33.28
CA ARG A 196 -26.06 8.43 34.43
C ARG A 196 -24.88 9.39 34.32
N LYS A 197 -24.89 10.48 35.01
CA LYS A 197 -23.71 11.35 35.16
C LYS A 197 -22.61 10.61 35.92
N CYS A 198 -21.39 10.69 35.43
CA CYS A 198 -20.23 10.21 36.17
C CYS A 198 -19.89 11.18 37.33
N PRO A 199 -19.62 10.66 38.52
CA PRO A 199 -19.20 11.51 39.67
C PRO A 199 -17.75 12.00 39.54
N ASP A 200 -16.93 11.27 38.77
CA ASP A 200 -15.49 11.50 38.51
C ASP A 200 -15.10 10.98 37.14
N ASP A 201 -13.81 11.00 36.81
CA ASP A 201 -13.28 10.47 35.52
C ASP A 201 -13.40 8.96 35.40
N ASN A 202 -13.64 8.21 36.47
CA ASN A 202 -13.87 6.77 36.45
C ASN A 202 -15.38 6.49 36.35
N CYS A 203 -15.86 6.33 35.13
CA CYS A 203 -17.27 6.16 34.81
C CYS A 203 -17.75 4.69 34.79
N MET A 204 -17.01 3.76 35.34
CA MET A 204 -17.45 2.36 35.40
C MET A 204 -18.84 2.23 36.03
N GLY A 205 -19.79 1.62 35.27
CA GLY A 205 -21.18 1.44 35.74
C GLY A 205 -22.11 2.66 35.52
N ASN A 206 -21.71 3.65 34.73
CA ASN A 206 -22.54 4.79 34.37
C ASN A 206 -23.69 4.44 33.41
N ILE A 207 -23.59 3.36 32.65
CA ILE A 207 -24.64 2.88 31.74
C ILE A 207 -25.80 2.35 32.56
N LEU A 208 -27.01 2.72 32.17
CA LEU A 208 -28.22 2.31 32.86
C LEU A 208 -28.41 0.79 32.79
N GLU A 209 -28.78 0.18 33.90
CA GLU A 209 -28.96 -1.28 33.99
C GLU A 209 -30.02 -1.79 33.03
N ASP A 210 -31.10 -1.06 32.80
CA ASP A 210 -32.15 -1.40 31.85
C ASP A 210 -31.62 -1.47 30.42
N VAL A 211 -30.67 -0.62 30.02
CA VAL A 211 -30.02 -0.66 28.69
C VAL A 211 -29.24 -1.97 28.53
N ILE A 212 -28.52 -2.39 29.56
CA ILE A 212 -27.77 -3.64 29.59
C ILE A 212 -28.70 -4.85 29.57
N ILE A 213 -29.73 -4.87 30.42
CA ILE A 213 -30.70 -5.99 30.52
C ILE A 213 -31.47 -6.16 29.22
N GLN A 214 -31.93 -5.06 28.59
CA GLN A 214 -32.66 -5.08 27.33
C GLN A 214 -31.76 -5.27 26.11
N GLN A 215 -30.44 -5.37 26.31
CA GLN A 215 -29.46 -5.54 25.23
C GLN A 215 -29.56 -4.43 24.16
N LYS A 216 -29.85 -3.21 24.60
CA LYS A 216 -29.92 -2.02 23.71
C LYS A 216 -28.51 -1.48 23.47
N ILE A 217 -28.21 -1.14 22.22
CA ILE A 217 -26.94 -0.55 21.82
C ILE A 217 -27.02 0.96 21.94
N THR A 218 -26.03 1.56 22.59
CA THR A 218 -25.80 2.99 22.66
C THR A 218 -24.34 3.28 22.39
N THR A 219 -24.02 4.47 21.92
CA THR A 219 -22.65 4.95 21.74
C THR A 219 -22.45 6.28 22.41
N GLY A 220 -21.18 6.66 22.63
CA GLY A 220 -20.82 7.91 23.24
C GLY A 220 -21.15 9.11 22.36
N TYR A 221 -21.64 10.17 22.94
CA TYR A 221 -21.78 11.46 22.25
C TYR A 221 -20.46 12.23 22.37
N PHE A 222 -20.01 12.75 21.25
CA PHE A 222 -18.78 13.51 21.12
C PHE A 222 -19.04 14.92 20.60
N GLY A 223 -18.23 15.90 21.07
CA GLY A 223 -18.29 17.28 20.59
C GLY A 223 -18.88 18.26 21.61
N THR A 224 -19.78 19.12 21.17
CA THR A 224 -20.28 20.25 21.99
C THR A 224 -21.69 20.04 22.57
N TYR A 225 -22.43 19.06 22.08
CA TYR A 225 -23.81 18.82 22.46
C TYR A 225 -24.11 17.34 22.67
N LYS A 226 -24.87 17.05 23.70
CA LYS A 226 -25.37 15.72 24.03
C LYS A 226 -26.81 15.84 24.56
N PRO A 227 -27.76 15.02 24.11
CA PRO A 227 -29.09 14.94 24.73
C PRO A 227 -28.99 14.52 26.18
N GLN A 228 -29.93 15.02 27.01
CA GLN A 228 -29.99 14.63 28.40
C GLN A 228 -30.16 13.11 28.56
N GLY A 229 -29.46 12.51 29.51
CA GLY A 229 -29.53 11.07 29.76
C GLY A 229 -28.76 10.20 28.80
N LYS A 230 -28.11 10.74 27.74
CA LYS A 230 -27.24 9.99 26.85
C LYS A 230 -25.80 9.89 27.37
N CYS A 231 -25.05 8.89 26.93
CA CYS A 231 -23.66 8.70 27.31
C CYS A 231 -22.76 9.74 26.62
N SER A 232 -21.77 10.30 27.32
CA SER A 232 -20.66 11.01 26.70
C SER A 232 -19.64 10.00 26.17
N HIS A 233 -18.92 10.37 25.12
CA HIS A 233 -17.74 9.63 24.68
C HIS A 233 -16.65 9.66 25.76
N GLY A 234 -16.31 10.85 26.22
CA GLY A 234 -15.25 11.11 27.20
C GLY A 234 -13.90 11.34 26.51
N GLY A 235 -12.92 11.69 27.30
CA GLY A 235 -11.58 12.00 26.80
C GLY A 235 -11.40 13.48 26.43
N ALA A 236 -10.18 13.84 25.99
CA ALA A 236 -9.87 15.22 25.63
C ALA A 236 -10.58 15.63 24.35
N GLY A 237 -11.07 16.87 24.34
CA GLY A 237 -11.82 17.40 23.20
C GLY A 237 -13.33 17.11 23.26
N ASP A 238 -13.80 16.19 24.11
CA ASP A 238 -15.22 15.96 24.32
C ASP A 238 -15.79 16.94 25.34
N LEU A 239 -16.39 18.01 24.84
CA LEU A 239 -17.06 19.02 25.69
C LEU A 239 -18.38 18.52 26.25
N THR A 240 -18.94 17.41 25.74
CA THR A 240 -20.17 16.82 26.31
C THR A 240 -19.92 16.17 27.67
N ALA A 241 -18.71 15.73 27.92
CA ALA A 241 -18.29 15.10 29.17
C ALA A 241 -18.02 16.15 30.30
N LEU A 242 -17.64 17.38 29.92
CA LEU A 242 -17.28 18.46 30.88
C LEU A 242 -16.36 18.00 32.03
N GLY A 243 -15.40 17.11 31.75
CA GLY A 243 -14.51 16.51 32.75
C GLY A 243 -15.14 15.40 33.59
N GLN A 244 -16.33 14.92 33.25
CA GLN A 244 -17.05 13.87 33.99
C GLN A 244 -16.92 12.48 33.38
N GLY A 245 -15.94 12.30 32.46
CA GLY A 245 -15.71 11.02 31.81
C GLY A 245 -16.77 10.59 30.77
N GLY A 246 -16.66 9.39 30.24
CA GLY A 246 -17.55 8.83 29.21
C GLY A 246 -17.48 7.30 29.16
N ILE A 247 -17.83 6.72 28.01
CA ILE A 247 -17.85 5.26 27.83
C ILE A 247 -16.74 4.73 26.93
N ASN A 248 -15.83 5.58 26.45
CA ASN A 248 -14.76 5.16 25.55
C ASN A 248 -13.76 4.20 26.22
N LYS A 249 -13.22 3.28 25.42
CA LYS A 249 -12.25 2.27 25.80
C LYS A 249 -10.96 2.36 24.98
N ASP A 250 -10.61 3.57 24.53
CA ASP A 250 -9.53 3.84 23.59
C ASP A 250 -8.14 3.52 24.14
N SER A 251 -8.03 3.51 25.43
CA SER A 251 -6.79 3.18 26.14
C SER A 251 -7.06 2.60 27.51
N THR A 252 -6.05 1.97 28.10
CA THR A 252 -6.12 1.48 29.50
C THR A 252 -6.36 2.60 30.51
N THR A 253 -6.16 3.87 30.13
CA THR A 253 -6.39 5.05 30.98
C THR A 253 -7.67 5.81 30.61
N ALA A 254 -8.45 5.33 29.63
CA ALA A 254 -9.75 5.92 29.27
C ALA A 254 -10.79 5.71 30.36
N SER A 255 -11.96 6.35 30.25
CA SER A 255 -13.03 6.27 31.25
C SER A 255 -13.50 4.84 31.51
N HIS A 256 -13.60 4.00 30.48
CA HIS A 256 -13.86 2.57 30.59
C HIS A 256 -12.61 1.73 30.25
N GLY A 257 -11.42 2.25 30.53
CA GLY A 257 -10.13 1.70 30.15
C GLY A 257 -9.83 0.29 30.70
N SER A 258 -10.47 -0.13 31.79
CA SER A 258 -10.39 -1.51 32.29
C SER A 258 -10.93 -2.53 31.29
N LEU A 259 -11.80 -2.14 30.35
CA LEU A 259 -12.37 -2.96 29.30
C LEU A 259 -11.60 -2.87 27.97
N HIS A 260 -10.53 -2.07 27.91
CA HIS A 260 -9.76 -1.81 26.70
C HIS A 260 -9.27 -3.09 26.00
N GLU A 261 -8.65 -4.02 26.74
CA GLU A 261 -8.13 -5.27 26.17
C GLU A 261 -9.25 -6.16 25.63
N ALA A 262 -10.41 -6.19 26.29
CA ALA A 262 -11.58 -6.92 25.81
C ALA A 262 -12.12 -6.28 24.52
N ALA A 263 -12.22 -4.95 24.45
CA ALA A 263 -12.65 -4.21 23.26
C ALA A 263 -11.69 -4.47 22.09
N ALA A 264 -10.37 -4.37 22.29
CA ALA A 264 -9.35 -4.63 21.29
C ALA A 264 -9.40 -6.07 20.78
N SER A 265 -9.65 -7.05 21.65
CA SER A 265 -9.79 -8.45 21.28
C SER A 265 -10.99 -8.70 20.38
N VAL A 266 -12.16 -8.14 20.71
CA VAL A 266 -13.38 -8.26 19.91
C VAL A 266 -13.24 -7.48 18.59
N ALA A 267 -12.61 -6.31 18.59
CA ALA A 267 -12.29 -5.54 17.40
C ALA A 267 -11.37 -6.31 16.44
N THR A 268 -10.37 -7.04 16.98
CA THR A 268 -9.50 -7.93 16.19
C THR A 268 -10.31 -9.07 15.54
N ALA A 269 -11.22 -9.67 16.28
CA ALA A 269 -12.10 -10.72 15.76
C ALA A 269 -13.05 -10.18 14.67
N ALA A 270 -13.64 -9.00 14.85
CA ALA A 270 -14.48 -8.33 13.86
C ALA A 270 -13.69 -7.96 12.58
N THR A 271 -12.47 -7.46 12.74
CA THR A 271 -11.55 -7.20 11.62
C THR A 271 -11.31 -8.48 10.82
N ARG A 272 -11.12 -9.62 11.49
CA ARG A 272 -10.96 -10.92 10.82
C ARG A 272 -12.23 -11.36 10.08
N GLU A 273 -13.44 -11.07 10.58
CA GLU A 273 -14.69 -11.34 9.86
C GLU A 273 -14.75 -10.57 8.54
N VAL A 274 -14.41 -9.29 8.54
CA VAL A 274 -14.33 -8.47 7.31
C VAL A 274 -13.31 -9.06 6.33
N LEU A 275 -12.11 -9.41 6.80
CA LEU A 275 -11.07 -10.01 5.97
C LEU A 275 -11.53 -11.36 5.38
N GLN A 276 -12.24 -12.19 6.12
CA GLN A 276 -12.79 -13.47 5.64
C GLN A 276 -13.93 -13.27 4.62
N ASP A 277 -14.79 -12.27 4.80
CA ASP A 277 -15.84 -11.93 3.83
C ASP A 277 -15.24 -11.47 2.50
N ILE A 278 -14.21 -10.60 2.54
CA ILE A 278 -13.49 -10.17 1.34
C ILE A 278 -12.80 -11.38 0.69
N ARG A 279 -12.07 -12.20 1.46
CA ARG A 279 -11.43 -13.43 0.98
C ARG A 279 -12.43 -14.35 0.27
N ALA A 280 -13.58 -14.55 0.88
CA ALA A 280 -14.63 -15.41 0.32
C ALA A 280 -15.12 -14.88 -1.03
N ALA A 281 -15.31 -13.57 -1.15
CA ALA A 281 -15.75 -12.91 -2.38
C ALA A 281 -14.72 -12.98 -3.51
N VAL A 282 -13.43 -12.75 -3.20
CA VAL A 282 -12.40 -12.60 -4.24
C VAL A 282 -11.54 -13.86 -4.43
N GLY A 283 -11.49 -14.77 -3.46
CA GLY A 283 -10.67 -15.98 -3.44
C GLY A 283 -9.27 -15.74 -2.86
N ASP A 284 -8.60 -16.84 -2.49
CA ASP A 284 -7.33 -16.82 -1.76
C ASP A 284 -6.20 -16.11 -2.51
N SER A 285 -6.06 -16.39 -3.81
CA SER A 285 -4.98 -15.81 -4.62
C SER A 285 -5.08 -14.30 -4.71
N GLU A 286 -6.26 -13.77 -5.04
CA GLU A 286 -6.48 -12.34 -5.17
C GLU A 286 -6.41 -11.63 -3.81
N PHE A 287 -6.89 -12.28 -2.75
CA PHE A 287 -6.75 -11.77 -1.39
C PHE A 287 -5.28 -11.65 -0.96
N LEU A 288 -4.45 -12.68 -1.21
CA LEU A 288 -3.03 -12.65 -0.89
C LEU A 288 -2.28 -11.60 -1.72
N ARG A 289 -2.65 -11.41 -3.00
CA ARG A 289 -2.11 -10.32 -3.83
C ARG A 289 -2.49 -8.94 -3.30
N MET A 290 -3.74 -8.78 -2.89
CA MET A 290 -4.16 -7.54 -2.22
C MET A 290 -3.30 -7.24 -0.98
N LEU A 291 -2.82 -8.24 -0.28
CA LEU A 291 -1.91 -8.07 0.86
C LEU A 291 -0.43 -7.98 0.48
N GLY A 292 -0.08 -7.99 -0.81
CA GLY A 292 1.31 -7.94 -1.27
C GLY A 292 2.09 -9.25 -1.03
N LEU A 293 1.37 -10.35 -0.82
CA LEU A 293 1.93 -11.69 -0.75
C LEU A 293 1.81 -12.36 -2.13
N SER A 294 2.79 -12.10 -2.96
CA SER A 294 3.02 -12.80 -4.22
C SER A 294 4.42 -13.41 -4.20
N GLN A 295 4.65 -14.43 -5.03
CA GLN A 295 5.92 -15.16 -4.97
C GLN A 295 7.12 -14.34 -5.48
N THR A 296 6.89 -13.26 -6.28
CA THR A 296 7.97 -12.58 -7.01
C THR A 296 7.61 -11.17 -7.48
N SER A 297 8.59 -10.50 -8.11
CA SER A 297 8.54 -9.14 -8.65
C SER A 297 7.52 -8.94 -9.78
N VAL A 298 7.15 -7.68 -10.01
CA VAL A 298 6.36 -7.23 -11.17
C VAL A 298 7.29 -6.82 -12.29
N LEU A 299 7.03 -7.28 -13.50
CA LEU A 299 7.77 -6.90 -14.71
C LEU A 299 6.90 -5.94 -15.54
N CYS A 300 7.33 -4.67 -15.66
CA CYS A 300 6.56 -3.63 -16.32
C CYS A 300 7.32 -3.02 -17.50
N PHE A 301 6.69 -3.04 -18.68
CA PHE A 301 7.21 -2.46 -19.90
C PHE A 301 6.31 -1.36 -20.44
N VAL A 302 6.93 -0.25 -20.87
CA VAL A 302 6.30 0.86 -21.58
C VAL A 302 7.00 0.99 -22.92
N ILE A 303 6.30 0.71 -24.00
CA ILE A 303 6.92 0.46 -25.31
C ILE A 303 6.34 1.38 -26.38
N ASP A 304 7.21 2.13 -27.00
CA ASP A 304 6.93 2.88 -28.21
C ASP A 304 6.65 1.90 -29.36
N THR A 305 5.52 2.11 -30.06
CA THR A 305 5.08 1.25 -31.16
C THR A 305 5.10 1.96 -32.51
N THR A 306 5.85 3.04 -32.66
CA THR A 306 6.07 3.71 -33.92
C THR A 306 6.90 2.84 -34.88
N SER A 307 6.81 3.12 -36.18
CA SER A 307 7.44 2.26 -37.23
C SER A 307 8.96 2.13 -37.07
N SER A 308 9.63 3.14 -36.52
CA SER A 308 11.06 3.14 -36.23
C SER A 308 11.47 2.12 -35.17
N MET A 309 10.53 1.71 -34.30
CA MET A 309 10.76 0.81 -33.16
C MET A 309 10.72 -0.71 -33.52
N SER A 310 10.59 -1.07 -34.75
CA SER A 310 10.46 -2.50 -35.19
C SER A 310 11.55 -3.40 -34.60
N ASP A 311 12.81 -2.96 -34.66
CA ASP A 311 13.94 -3.73 -34.13
C ASP A 311 13.98 -3.75 -32.60
N ASP A 312 13.62 -2.62 -31.97
CA ASP A 312 13.53 -2.48 -30.52
C ASP A 312 12.46 -3.40 -29.95
N ILE A 313 11.26 -3.46 -30.57
CA ILE A 313 10.17 -4.37 -30.19
C ILE A 313 10.61 -5.81 -30.28
N ASN A 314 11.35 -6.20 -31.34
CA ASN A 314 11.86 -7.56 -31.49
C ASN A 314 12.87 -7.90 -30.36
N GLU A 315 13.72 -6.96 -29.97
CA GLU A 315 14.64 -7.17 -28.86
C GLU A 315 13.89 -7.29 -27.51
N VAL A 316 12.87 -6.45 -27.26
CA VAL A 316 12.02 -6.58 -26.07
C VAL A 316 11.35 -7.96 -26.01
N ARG A 317 10.82 -8.44 -27.13
CA ARG A 317 10.24 -9.81 -27.22
C ARG A 317 11.26 -10.88 -26.85
N ARG A 318 12.49 -10.77 -27.40
CA ARG A 318 13.57 -11.74 -27.18
C ARG A 318 13.96 -11.78 -25.68
N ILE A 319 14.27 -10.65 -25.10
CA ILE A 319 14.73 -10.59 -23.69
C ILE A 319 13.62 -10.97 -22.72
N THR A 320 12.39 -10.50 -22.95
CA THR A 320 11.25 -10.82 -22.09
C THR A 320 10.93 -12.31 -22.12
N SER A 321 10.91 -12.93 -23.31
CA SER A 321 10.74 -14.38 -23.43
C SER A 321 11.84 -15.13 -22.71
N SER A 322 13.10 -14.72 -22.86
CA SER A 322 14.24 -15.32 -22.14
C SER A 322 14.10 -15.22 -20.61
N ILE A 323 13.70 -14.08 -20.08
CA ILE A 323 13.48 -13.88 -18.64
C ILE A 323 12.34 -14.77 -18.14
N ILE A 324 11.22 -14.79 -18.85
CA ILE A 324 10.06 -15.62 -18.52
C ILE A 324 10.45 -17.10 -18.55
N ASP A 325 11.06 -17.59 -19.64
CA ASP A 325 11.41 -19.00 -19.83
C ASP A 325 12.43 -19.49 -18.79
N SER A 326 13.40 -18.64 -18.42
CA SER A 326 14.39 -18.98 -17.39
C SER A 326 13.84 -19.03 -15.97
N ASN A 327 12.74 -18.30 -15.73
CA ASN A 327 12.15 -18.17 -14.40
C ASN A 327 10.86 -19.00 -14.22
N THR A 328 10.24 -19.47 -15.31
CA THR A 328 8.98 -20.24 -15.24
C THR A 328 9.14 -21.50 -14.37
N GLY A 329 8.22 -21.66 -13.41
CA GLY A 329 8.22 -22.78 -12.46
C GLY A 329 9.26 -22.65 -11.34
N THR A 330 10.04 -21.58 -11.29
CA THR A 330 11.00 -21.30 -10.21
C THR A 330 10.43 -20.30 -9.19
N SER A 331 11.10 -20.19 -8.05
CA SER A 331 10.77 -19.14 -7.05
C SER A 331 11.04 -17.71 -7.55
N SER A 332 11.65 -17.54 -8.72
CA SER A 332 11.98 -16.27 -9.36
C SER A 332 10.99 -15.87 -10.46
N GLN A 333 9.92 -16.65 -10.70
CA GLN A 333 8.91 -16.34 -11.70
C GLN A 333 8.15 -15.05 -11.31
N SER A 334 8.03 -14.09 -12.23
CA SER A 334 7.26 -12.86 -11.96
C SER A 334 5.79 -13.15 -11.65
N SER A 335 5.27 -12.48 -10.64
CA SER A 335 3.88 -12.64 -10.20
C SER A 335 2.88 -11.90 -11.07
N GLU A 336 3.34 -10.88 -11.74
CA GLU A 336 2.54 -9.99 -12.57
C GLU A 336 3.38 -9.40 -13.69
N TYR A 337 2.76 -9.29 -14.86
CA TYR A 337 3.33 -8.70 -16.06
C TYR A 337 2.46 -7.54 -16.50
N ILE A 338 3.07 -6.39 -16.78
CA ILE A 338 2.39 -5.16 -17.19
C ILE A 338 3.01 -4.66 -18.49
N LEU A 339 2.16 -4.34 -19.47
CA LEU A 339 2.54 -3.80 -20.77
C LEU A 339 1.71 -2.55 -21.05
N VAL A 340 2.37 -1.46 -21.40
CA VAL A 340 1.72 -0.21 -21.85
C VAL A 340 2.33 0.20 -23.17
N PRO A 341 1.68 -0.04 -24.31
CA PRO A 341 2.12 0.51 -25.60
C PRO A 341 1.81 2.01 -25.67
N PHE A 342 2.60 2.76 -26.43
CA PHE A 342 2.29 4.14 -26.80
C PHE A 342 2.76 4.44 -28.22
N ASN A 343 2.17 5.47 -28.81
CA ASN A 343 2.44 5.95 -30.17
C ASN A 343 2.16 7.47 -30.22
N ASP A 344 1.78 8.01 -31.36
CA ASP A 344 1.26 9.37 -31.50
C ASP A 344 -0.01 9.37 -32.40
N PRO A 345 -1.18 9.83 -31.89
CA PRO A 345 -1.45 10.42 -30.56
C PRO A 345 -1.88 9.41 -29.49
N ASP A 346 -1.91 8.12 -29.77
CA ASP A 346 -2.52 7.10 -28.94
C ASP A 346 -1.54 6.51 -27.91
N TYR A 347 -2.06 6.09 -26.75
CA TYR A 347 -1.31 5.36 -25.73
C TYR A 347 -2.23 4.43 -24.94
N GLY A 348 -1.67 3.35 -24.40
CA GLY A 348 -2.44 2.28 -23.77
C GLY A 348 -3.15 1.37 -24.78
N PRO A 349 -4.09 0.54 -24.33
CA PRO A 349 -4.48 0.37 -22.90
C PRO A 349 -3.38 -0.26 -22.08
N LEU A 350 -3.46 -0.11 -20.75
CA LEU A 350 -2.63 -0.89 -19.83
C LEU A 350 -3.10 -2.35 -19.86
N ILE A 351 -2.21 -3.23 -20.24
CA ILE A 351 -2.42 -4.68 -20.25
C ILE A 351 -1.76 -5.26 -19.01
N ARG A 352 -2.51 -6.01 -18.22
CA ARG A 352 -2.04 -6.66 -17.00
C ARG A 352 -2.44 -8.12 -17.00
N THR A 353 -1.50 -9.00 -16.67
CA THR A 353 -1.76 -10.43 -16.54
C THR A 353 -0.77 -11.09 -15.59
N ASN A 354 -1.19 -12.19 -14.97
CA ASN A 354 -0.32 -13.07 -14.20
C ASN A 354 0.11 -14.32 -14.97
N ASP A 355 -0.43 -14.50 -16.17
CA ASP A 355 -0.13 -15.61 -17.06
C ASP A 355 1.01 -15.20 -18.01
N PRO A 356 2.19 -15.84 -17.92
CA PRO A 356 3.33 -15.53 -18.76
C PRO A 356 3.06 -15.80 -20.25
N ASP A 357 2.22 -16.78 -20.58
CA ASP A 357 1.94 -17.10 -21.99
C ASP A 357 0.99 -16.08 -22.61
N VAL A 358 -0.02 -15.64 -21.85
CA VAL A 358 -0.88 -14.51 -22.24
C VAL A 358 -0.03 -13.25 -22.42
N PHE A 359 0.93 -12.97 -21.52
CA PHE A 359 1.82 -11.82 -21.67
C PHE A 359 2.68 -11.89 -22.93
N LYS A 360 3.30 -13.04 -23.21
CA LYS A 360 4.06 -13.26 -24.44
C LYS A 360 3.19 -13.07 -25.69
N GLN A 361 1.93 -13.55 -25.65
CA GLN A 361 0.97 -13.36 -26.74
C GLN A 361 0.69 -11.86 -26.97
N GLN A 362 0.43 -11.09 -25.93
CA GLN A 362 0.18 -9.63 -26.02
C GLN A 362 1.43 -8.91 -26.55
N LEU A 363 2.60 -9.26 -26.07
CA LEU A 363 3.86 -8.68 -26.52
C LEU A 363 4.13 -9.01 -28.00
N ASN A 364 3.83 -10.25 -28.44
CA ASN A 364 3.95 -10.67 -29.83
C ASN A 364 2.92 -10.01 -30.75
N ALA A 365 1.79 -9.59 -30.22
CA ALA A 365 0.75 -8.88 -30.98
C ALA A 365 1.09 -7.40 -31.23
N LEU A 366 2.06 -6.81 -30.52
CA LEU A 366 2.52 -5.46 -30.81
C LEU A 366 3.01 -5.38 -32.24
N THR A 367 2.63 -4.36 -32.97
CA THR A 367 3.10 -4.09 -34.33
C THR A 367 3.66 -2.68 -34.36
N ALA A 368 4.81 -2.52 -34.99
CA ALA A 368 5.36 -1.21 -35.27
C ALA A 368 4.57 -0.59 -36.43
N VAL A 369 3.75 0.38 -36.14
CA VAL A 369 2.84 1.01 -37.12
C VAL A 369 2.83 2.52 -36.98
N ASN A 370 2.77 3.20 -38.13
CA ASN A 370 2.64 4.67 -38.23
C ASN A 370 3.70 5.44 -37.43
N GLY A 371 3.34 6.46 -36.71
CA GLY A 371 4.23 7.43 -36.14
C GLY A 371 4.34 8.58 -37.15
N GLY A 372 3.33 9.46 -37.18
CA GLY A 372 3.22 10.49 -38.23
C GLY A 372 4.35 11.48 -38.16
N ASP A 373 4.71 11.94 -36.99
CA ASP A 373 5.83 12.84 -36.71
C ASP A 373 6.37 12.60 -35.30
N SER A 374 7.69 12.54 -35.14
CA SER A 374 8.32 12.61 -33.82
C SER A 374 8.11 14.03 -33.25
N PRO A 375 7.75 14.22 -31.98
CA PRO A 375 7.86 13.35 -30.79
C PRO A 375 6.60 12.53 -30.44
N GLU A 376 6.72 11.60 -29.43
CA GLU A 376 5.74 10.57 -29.07
C GLU A 376 5.11 10.76 -27.67
N MET A 377 3.97 10.06 -27.39
CA MET A 377 3.21 10.17 -26.12
C MET A 377 3.80 9.32 -24.98
N SER A 378 5.10 9.37 -24.79
CA SER A 378 5.85 8.51 -23.87
C SER A 378 5.53 8.75 -22.39
N LEU A 379 5.26 10.01 -21.99
CA LEU A 379 4.94 10.32 -20.58
C LEU A 379 3.52 9.93 -20.22
N SER A 380 2.58 9.96 -21.15
CA SER A 380 1.22 9.42 -20.99
C SER A 380 1.25 7.90 -20.79
N GLY A 381 2.03 7.17 -21.60
CA GLY A 381 2.27 5.75 -21.39
C GLY A 381 2.90 5.44 -20.03
N LEU A 382 3.91 6.22 -19.65
CA LEU A 382 4.57 6.08 -18.35
C LEU A 382 3.65 6.44 -17.18
N GLN A 383 2.77 7.43 -17.31
CA GLN A 383 1.74 7.76 -16.32
C GLN A 383 0.83 6.56 -16.06
N LEU A 384 0.32 5.90 -17.11
CA LEU A 384 -0.49 4.69 -16.98
C LEU A 384 0.29 3.57 -16.27
N ALA A 385 1.55 3.36 -16.61
CA ALA A 385 2.39 2.36 -15.96
C ALA A 385 2.57 2.65 -14.47
N LEU A 386 2.87 3.88 -14.08
CA LEU A 386 3.08 4.30 -12.68
C LEU A 386 1.80 4.21 -11.84
N THR A 387 0.64 4.50 -12.43
CA THR A 387 -0.64 4.43 -11.73
C THR A 387 -1.18 3.00 -11.68
N GLY A 388 -0.93 2.21 -12.71
CA GLY A 388 -1.38 0.84 -12.82
C GLY A 388 -0.48 -0.20 -12.15
N SER A 389 0.79 0.11 -11.87
CA SER A 389 1.71 -0.82 -11.20
C SER A 389 1.62 -0.72 -9.68
N PRO A 390 1.99 -1.80 -8.95
CA PRO A 390 2.29 -1.71 -7.53
C PRO A 390 3.36 -0.65 -7.21
N ALA A 391 3.40 -0.17 -5.96
CA ALA A 391 4.49 0.70 -5.53
C ALA A 391 5.85 -0.02 -5.62
N GLN A 392 6.92 0.74 -5.82
CA GLN A 392 8.29 0.24 -5.92
C GLN A 392 8.57 -0.71 -7.12
N THR A 393 7.70 -0.68 -8.15
CA THR A 393 7.89 -1.47 -9.37
C THR A 393 9.09 -0.96 -10.19
N GLN A 394 9.83 -1.89 -10.81
CA GLN A 394 10.82 -1.60 -11.84
C GLN A 394 10.10 -1.44 -13.18
N ILE A 395 10.20 -0.27 -13.79
CA ILE A 395 9.55 0.07 -15.07
C ILE A 395 10.62 0.30 -16.14
N PHE A 396 10.48 -0.35 -17.27
CA PHE A 396 11.38 -0.23 -18.41
C PHE A 396 10.67 0.45 -19.58
N VAL A 397 11.19 1.60 -19.98
CA VAL A 397 10.64 2.41 -21.07
C VAL A 397 11.54 2.33 -22.30
N PHE A 398 10.97 1.96 -23.46
CA PHE A 398 11.68 1.85 -24.72
C PHE A 398 11.15 2.89 -25.70
N THR A 399 12.04 3.76 -26.22
CA THR A 399 11.70 4.76 -27.25
C THR A 399 12.94 5.24 -27.98
N ASP A 400 12.76 5.65 -29.22
CA ASP A 400 13.79 6.31 -30.04
C ASP A 400 13.47 7.79 -30.35
N ALA A 401 12.45 8.36 -29.65
CA ALA A 401 11.93 9.70 -29.87
C ALA A 401 11.81 10.55 -28.60
N ASP A 402 11.70 11.86 -28.76
CA ASP A 402 11.38 12.81 -27.69
C ASP A 402 9.95 12.60 -27.17
N ALA A 403 9.68 13.03 -25.91
CA ALA A 403 8.34 13.10 -25.38
C ALA A 403 7.56 14.27 -26.04
N LYS A 404 6.39 13.98 -26.64
CA LYS A 404 5.45 14.96 -27.16
C LYS A 404 4.73 15.69 -26.00
N ASP A 405 4.38 14.92 -25.00
CA ASP A 405 3.59 15.27 -23.82
C ASP A 405 4.45 15.74 -22.63
N LYS A 406 5.45 16.60 -22.91
CA LYS A 406 6.39 17.16 -21.90
C LYS A 406 5.72 17.88 -20.74
N TRP A 407 4.49 18.37 -20.94
CA TRP A 407 3.69 19.00 -19.88
C TRP A 407 3.35 18.04 -18.73
N LEU A 408 3.42 16.71 -18.97
CA LEU A 408 3.24 15.70 -17.93
C LEU A 408 4.50 15.45 -17.09
N LYS A 409 5.64 16.10 -17.36
CA LYS A 409 6.89 15.86 -16.62
C LYS A 409 6.70 15.96 -15.11
N ASN A 410 6.04 17.04 -14.64
CA ASN A 410 5.80 17.25 -13.20
C ASN A 410 4.85 16.19 -12.62
N THR A 411 3.81 15.80 -13.37
CA THR A 411 2.91 14.71 -13.00
C THR A 411 3.65 13.37 -12.87
N VAL A 412 4.46 13.01 -13.86
CA VAL A 412 5.23 11.78 -13.87
C VAL A 412 6.25 11.77 -12.72
N GLN A 413 6.92 12.89 -12.46
CA GLN A 413 7.83 13.02 -11.33
C GLN A 413 7.10 12.86 -9.99
N ALA A 414 5.91 13.47 -9.84
CA ALA A 414 5.05 13.30 -8.65
C ALA A 414 4.68 11.84 -8.42
N LEU A 415 4.29 11.14 -9.49
CA LEU A 415 3.96 9.72 -9.42
C LEU A 415 5.17 8.84 -9.06
N ILE A 416 6.36 9.11 -9.61
CA ILE A 416 7.62 8.45 -9.25
C ILE A 416 7.91 8.63 -7.75
N GLU A 417 7.89 9.85 -7.25
CA GLU A 417 8.15 10.17 -5.85
C GLU A 417 7.12 9.50 -4.92
N ARG A 418 5.85 9.44 -5.35
CA ARG A 418 4.75 8.86 -4.57
C ARG A 418 4.72 7.34 -4.61
N THR A 419 4.99 6.72 -5.77
CA THR A 419 5.02 5.25 -5.91
C THR A 419 6.37 4.65 -5.53
N LYS A 420 7.43 5.47 -5.49
CA LYS A 420 8.83 5.03 -5.27
C LYS A 420 9.27 3.98 -6.30
N SER A 421 8.66 4.03 -7.50
CA SER A 421 8.99 3.16 -8.61
C SER A 421 10.30 3.61 -9.28
N VAL A 422 11.08 2.64 -9.76
CA VAL A 422 12.35 2.89 -10.44
C VAL A 422 12.14 2.78 -11.94
N VAL A 423 12.44 3.85 -12.69
CA VAL A 423 12.20 3.91 -14.14
C VAL A 423 13.53 3.92 -14.88
N THR A 424 13.74 2.91 -15.70
CA THR A 424 14.91 2.80 -16.59
C THR A 424 14.47 3.02 -18.03
N PHE A 425 15.07 4.00 -18.69
CA PHE A 425 14.81 4.30 -20.10
C PHE A 425 15.88 3.67 -20.99
N MET A 426 15.45 2.95 -22.00
CA MET A 426 16.25 2.41 -23.11
C MET A 426 16.05 3.32 -24.32
N LEU A 427 17.04 4.17 -24.59
CA LEU A 427 16.96 5.22 -25.59
C LEU A 427 17.82 4.89 -26.79
N THR A 428 17.19 4.56 -27.92
CA THR A 428 17.89 4.28 -29.19
C THR A 428 17.93 5.54 -30.06
N ASN A 429 18.76 5.57 -31.10
CA ASN A 429 18.98 6.72 -32.02
C ASN A 429 19.63 8.02 -31.46
N THR A 430 19.84 8.17 -30.18
CA THR A 430 20.50 9.36 -29.60
C THR A 430 21.93 9.59 -30.14
N ILE A 431 22.65 8.51 -30.41
CA ILE A 431 24.06 8.56 -30.88
C ILE A 431 24.14 8.88 -32.37
N SER A 432 23.21 8.42 -33.19
CA SER A 432 23.20 8.66 -34.63
C SER A 432 22.93 10.15 -34.96
N SER A 433 22.07 10.82 -34.21
CA SER A 433 21.81 12.24 -34.38
C SER A 433 23.03 13.11 -34.01
N ARG A 434 23.86 12.71 -33.06
CA ARG A 434 25.11 13.41 -32.70
C ARG A 434 26.19 13.26 -33.79
N ARG A 435 26.30 12.12 -34.47
CA ARG A 435 27.24 11.91 -35.60
C ARG A 435 26.85 12.71 -36.82
N ARG A 436 25.56 12.76 -37.20
CA ARG A 436 25.06 13.57 -38.32
C ARG A 436 25.34 15.07 -38.14
N ARG A 437 25.31 15.60 -36.93
CA ARG A 437 25.70 17.01 -36.65
C ARG A 437 27.18 17.30 -36.98
N ARG A 438 28.10 16.34 -36.78
CA ARG A 438 29.52 16.53 -37.12
C ARG A 438 29.77 16.44 -38.64
N ALA A 439 28.99 15.63 -39.34
CA ALA A 439 29.08 15.48 -40.78
C ALA A 439 28.41 16.63 -41.55
N GLY A 440 27.26 17.15 -41.09
CA GLY A 440 26.48 18.20 -41.79
C GLY A 440 27.08 19.60 -41.77
N ARG A 441 28.25 19.82 -41.13
CA ARG A 441 28.93 21.12 -41.14
C ARG A 441 29.84 21.34 -42.36
N ALA A 442 29.91 20.36 -43.26
CA ALA A 442 30.84 20.41 -44.40
C ALA A 442 30.18 20.84 -45.75
N ASP A 443 28.84 20.78 -45.90
CA ASP A 443 28.21 21.14 -47.17
C ASP A 443 27.04 22.10 -46.92
N GLY A 444 27.14 23.28 -47.54
CA GLY A 444 26.25 24.45 -47.41
C GLY A 444 24.90 24.34 -48.09
N GLN A 445 24.13 23.25 -47.91
CA GLN A 445 22.74 23.15 -48.32
C GLN A 445 21.83 23.20 -47.07
N GLN A 446 20.87 24.16 -47.06
CA GLN A 446 19.80 24.28 -46.08
C GLN A 446 18.90 23.05 -46.18
N LEU A 447 19.26 21.98 -45.46
CA LEU A 447 18.35 20.89 -45.15
C LEU A 447 17.53 21.26 -43.93
N VAL A 448 16.20 21.12 -44.05
CA VAL A 448 15.25 21.19 -42.95
C VAL A 448 15.85 20.41 -41.76
N SER A 449 16.08 21.12 -40.66
CA SER A 449 16.76 20.57 -39.49
C SER A 449 15.96 19.35 -38.98
N PRO A 450 16.52 18.14 -38.96
CA PRO A 450 15.88 17.02 -38.21
C PRO A 450 15.73 17.49 -36.75
N GLN A 451 14.54 17.37 -36.18
CA GLN A 451 14.34 17.69 -34.77
C GLN A 451 15.29 16.80 -33.97
N LEU A 452 16.04 17.43 -33.07
CA LEU A 452 17.10 16.80 -32.33
C LEU A 452 16.50 16.07 -31.14
N PHE A 453 16.72 14.75 -31.05
CA PHE A 453 16.38 13.97 -29.87
C PHE A 453 17.01 14.59 -28.62
N ASN A 454 16.15 15.03 -27.68
CA ASN A 454 16.56 15.63 -26.41
C ASN A 454 16.22 14.71 -25.25
N SER A 455 17.14 13.85 -24.86
CA SER A 455 16.98 12.88 -23.78
C SER A 455 16.86 13.51 -22.37
N LYS A 456 16.92 14.84 -22.25
CA LYS A 456 16.98 15.54 -20.95
C LYS A 456 15.80 15.22 -20.03
N VAL A 457 14.56 15.13 -20.56
CA VAL A 457 13.37 14.79 -19.77
C VAL A 457 13.51 13.39 -19.20
N TYR A 458 13.94 12.43 -20.00
CA TYR A 458 14.13 11.05 -19.56
C TYR A 458 15.29 10.91 -18.56
N GLN A 459 16.38 11.64 -18.74
CA GLN A 459 17.49 11.70 -17.79
C GLN A 459 17.05 12.25 -16.43
N ASP A 460 16.26 13.32 -16.39
CA ASP A 460 15.74 13.92 -15.16
C ASP A 460 14.80 12.95 -14.42
N LEU A 461 13.89 12.26 -15.13
CA LEU A 461 12.95 11.29 -14.55
C LEU A 461 13.66 10.03 -14.09
N ALA A 462 14.62 9.50 -14.89
CA ALA A 462 15.45 8.36 -14.48
C ALA A 462 16.19 8.68 -13.18
N GLN A 463 16.82 9.85 -13.11
CA GLN A 463 17.54 10.30 -11.91
C GLN A 463 16.61 10.42 -10.69
N ALA A 464 15.41 11.01 -10.85
CA ALA A 464 14.45 11.15 -9.76
C ALA A 464 13.98 9.78 -9.25
N SER A 465 13.84 8.79 -10.12
CA SER A 465 13.41 7.43 -9.79
C SER A 465 14.54 6.55 -9.22
N GLY A 466 15.81 6.94 -9.36
CA GLY A 466 16.97 6.09 -9.07
C GLY A 466 17.25 5.04 -10.15
N GLY A 467 16.61 5.16 -11.33
CA GLY A 467 16.92 4.35 -12.50
C GLY A 467 18.00 4.97 -13.38
N SER A 468 18.06 4.56 -14.63
CA SER A 468 19.06 5.01 -15.60
C SER A 468 18.42 5.40 -16.93
N ALA A 469 18.93 6.42 -17.59
CA ALA A 469 18.67 6.72 -18.97
C ALA A 469 19.83 6.18 -19.82
N ILE A 470 19.61 5.02 -20.40
CA ILE A 470 20.61 4.25 -21.13
C ILE A 470 20.53 4.62 -22.61
N GLU A 471 21.52 5.34 -23.10
CA GLU A 471 21.62 5.80 -24.48
C GLU A 471 22.48 4.82 -25.27
N VAL A 472 21.88 4.12 -26.21
CA VAL A 472 22.51 3.06 -27.04
C VAL A 472 22.18 3.20 -28.52
N THR A 473 22.85 2.41 -29.34
CA THR A 473 22.42 2.17 -30.73
C THR A 473 21.53 0.94 -30.78
N LYS A 474 20.73 0.79 -31.84
CA LYS A 474 19.91 -0.40 -32.04
C LYS A 474 20.75 -1.70 -32.02
N ASP A 475 21.93 -1.66 -32.61
CA ASP A 475 22.85 -2.82 -32.62
C ASP A 475 23.39 -3.23 -31.25
N THR A 476 23.38 -2.31 -30.27
CA THR A 476 23.91 -2.54 -28.91
C THR A 476 22.80 -2.65 -27.85
N LEU A 477 21.54 -2.55 -28.29
CA LEU A 477 20.39 -2.62 -27.37
C LEU A 477 20.35 -3.95 -26.61
N SER A 478 20.66 -5.06 -27.27
CA SER A 478 20.68 -6.38 -26.64
C SER A 478 21.62 -6.51 -25.46
N GLN A 479 22.75 -5.78 -25.48
CA GLN A 479 23.70 -5.75 -24.36
C GLN A 479 23.20 -4.86 -23.19
N ALA A 480 22.36 -3.85 -23.50
CA ALA A 480 21.77 -2.99 -22.48
C ALA A 480 20.60 -3.66 -21.78
N THR A 481 19.85 -4.54 -22.47
CA THR A 481 18.67 -5.21 -21.90
C THR A 481 19.00 -6.27 -20.85
N ASP A 482 20.25 -6.71 -20.74
CA ASP A 482 20.72 -7.65 -19.71
C ASP A 482 20.45 -7.11 -18.28
N ILE A 483 20.41 -5.77 -18.09
CA ILE A 483 20.07 -5.13 -16.81
C ILE A 483 18.66 -5.55 -16.34
N ILE A 484 17.72 -5.81 -17.26
CA ILE A 484 16.32 -6.13 -16.91
C ILE A 484 16.27 -7.43 -16.10
N ALA A 485 16.99 -8.46 -16.54
CA ALA A 485 17.04 -9.75 -15.85
C ALA A 485 17.56 -9.65 -14.42
N VAL A 486 18.47 -8.71 -14.17
CA VAL A 486 19.10 -8.51 -12.87
C VAL A 486 18.25 -7.61 -11.95
N THR A 487 17.72 -6.51 -12.49
CA THR A 487 17.00 -5.51 -11.70
C THR A 487 15.54 -5.88 -11.42
N SER A 488 14.96 -6.82 -12.17
CA SER A 488 13.59 -7.29 -11.93
C SER A 488 13.42 -8.24 -10.72
N ARG A 489 14.48 -8.47 -9.93
CA ARG A 489 14.41 -9.33 -8.73
C ARG A 489 13.86 -8.57 -7.53
N SER A 490 12.92 -9.17 -6.81
CA SER A 490 12.22 -8.56 -5.65
C SER A 490 13.11 -8.26 -4.44
N THR A 491 14.28 -8.87 -4.35
CA THR A 491 15.23 -8.70 -3.24
C THR A 491 16.34 -7.68 -3.51
N LEU A 492 16.24 -6.92 -4.62
CA LEU A 492 17.23 -5.92 -4.97
C LEU A 492 17.17 -4.74 -4.00
N VAL A 493 18.31 -4.41 -3.37
CA VAL A 493 18.47 -3.27 -2.47
C VAL A 493 19.54 -2.31 -2.98
N THR A 494 19.38 -1.03 -2.68
CA THR A 494 20.41 -0.01 -2.97
C THR A 494 21.28 0.19 -1.72
N LEU A 495 22.57 -0.03 -1.86
CA LEU A 495 23.56 0.17 -0.80
C LEU A 495 24.05 1.61 -0.79
N PHE A 496 24.29 2.15 -1.98
CA PHE A 496 24.79 3.50 -2.18
C PHE A 496 24.35 4.05 -3.53
N GLN A 497 24.10 5.36 -3.61
CA GLN A 497 23.98 6.10 -4.87
C GLN A 497 24.43 7.54 -4.72
N ALA A 498 24.97 8.10 -5.80
CA ALA A 498 25.33 9.51 -5.91
C ALA A 498 25.17 10.01 -7.36
N VAL A 499 24.85 11.28 -7.50
CA VAL A 499 24.76 11.98 -8.78
C VAL A 499 25.62 13.22 -8.74
N ARG A 500 26.35 13.48 -9.83
CA ARG A 500 27.18 14.70 -9.97
C ARG A 500 26.80 15.43 -11.25
N ASN A 501 26.04 16.51 -11.07
CA ASN A 501 25.67 17.44 -12.13
C ASN A 501 25.60 18.86 -11.53
N PRO A 502 26.61 19.72 -11.80
CA PRO A 502 27.76 19.54 -12.69
C PRO A 502 28.72 18.43 -12.23
N ALA A 503 29.54 17.97 -13.18
CA ALA A 503 30.56 16.94 -12.93
C ALA A 503 31.59 17.37 -11.85
N LYS A 504 31.97 16.42 -11.03
CA LYS A 504 32.99 16.60 -9.98
C LYS A 504 33.78 15.29 -9.81
N ALA A 505 35.09 15.34 -9.85
CA ALA A 505 35.92 14.19 -9.48
C ALA A 505 35.80 13.95 -7.97
N GLU A 506 35.41 12.73 -7.57
CA GLU A 506 35.17 12.42 -6.16
C GLU A 506 35.35 10.93 -5.84
N LYS A 507 35.74 10.66 -4.60
CA LYS A 507 35.80 9.31 -4.04
C LYS A 507 34.58 9.03 -3.19
N PHE A 508 33.96 7.91 -3.45
CA PHE A 508 32.83 7.40 -2.68
C PHE A 508 33.21 6.10 -1.99
N SER A 509 32.47 5.78 -0.92
CA SER A 509 32.56 4.49 -0.27
C SER A 509 31.19 3.92 0.02
N ALA A 510 31.04 2.60 -0.10
CA ALA A 510 29.83 1.87 0.24
C ALA A 510 30.15 0.65 1.08
N LEU A 511 29.38 0.43 2.13
CA LEU A 511 29.47 -0.76 2.96
C LEU A 511 28.63 -1.89 2.36
N VAL A 512 29.28 -3.02 2.10
CA VAL A 512 28.63 -4.28 1.73
C VAL A 512 28.65 -5.18 2.96
N ASP A 513 27.50 -5.48 3.51
CA ASP A 513 27.34 -6.31 4.72
C ASP A 513 27.11 -7.79 4.38
N THR A 514 27.13 -8.64 5.39
CA THR A 514 27.04 -10.11 5.26
C THR A 514 25.70 -10.62 4.70
N SER A 515 24.64 -9.77 4.69
CA SER A 515 23.34 -10.12 4.13
C SER A 515 23.26 -9.91 2.61
N VAL A 516 24.24 -9.25 2.01
CA VAL A 516 24.26 -8.85 0.60
C VAL A 516 24.86 -9.95 -0.27
N GLN A 517 24.18 -10.27 -1.34
CA GLN A 517 24.61 -11.20 -2.38
C GLN A 517 24.52 -10.52 -3.75
N ASN A 518 25.24 -11.04 -4.74
CA ASN A 518 25.20 -10.59 -6.12
C ASN A 518 25.36 -9.06 -6.26
N LEU A 519 26.47 -8.54 -5.74
CA LEU A 519 26.83 -7.12 -5.83
C LEU A 519 26.99 -6.68 -7.29
N ILE A 520 26.39 -5.53 -7.64
CA ILE A 520 26.52 -4.92 -8.96
C ILE A 520 26.70 -3.41 -8.80
N ILE A 521 27.59 -2.85 -9.58
CA ILE A 521 27.86 -1.42 -9.63
C ILE A 521 27.43 -0.90 -11.01
N TYR A 522 26.55 0.11 -11.03
CA TYR A 522 26.13 0.82 -12.21
C TYR A 522 26.75 2.21 -12.24
N ILE A 523 27.35 2.58 -13.36
CA ILE A 523 27.86 3.92 -13.59
C ILE A 523 27.30 4.42 -14.92
N THR A 524 26.58 5.55 -14.87
CA THR A 524 25.99 6.15 -16.07
C THR A 524 26.64 7.51 -16.32
N GLY A 525 27.11 7.74 -17.53
CA GLY A 525 27.73 9.00 -17.94
C GLY A 525 28.48 8.88 -19.24
N ASN A 526 28.84 10.00 -19.85
CA ASN A 526 29.61 10.03 -21.08
C ASN A 526 31.09 9.80 -20.77
N SER A 527 31.57 8.57 -20.97
CA SER A 527 32.98 8.16 -20.81
C SER A 527 33.61 8.51 -19.45
N PRO A 528 33.00 8.15 -18.30
CA PRO A 528 33.61 8.37 -17.01
C PRO A 528 34.83 7.48 -16.83
N GLU A 529 35.90 8.03 -16.31
CA GLU A 529 37.05 7.26 -15.81
C GLU A 529 36.83 6.95 -14.34
N TYR A 530 37.09 5.69 -13.94
CA TYR A 530 36.94 5.29 -12.55
C TYR A 530 37.85 4.14 -12.18
N THR A 531 38.14 4.04 -10.89
CA THR A 531 38.82 2.92 -10.26
C THR A 531 37.95 2.40 -9.13
N ILE A 532 37.69 1.10 -9.09
CA ILE A 532 36.96 0.41 -8.04
C ILE A 532 37.97 -0.38 -7.23
N THR A 533 37.89 -0.24 -5.90
CA THR A 533 38.73 -0.98 -4.96
C THR A 533 37.88 -1.78 -3.99
N SER A 534 38.13 -3.08 -3.90
CA SER A 534 37.43 -3.99 -2.98
C SER A 534 37.90 -3.81 -1.52
N PRO A 535 37.20 -4.37 -0.53
CA PRO A 535 37.64 -4.38 0.87
C PRO A 535 38.98 -5.05 1.08
N SER A 536 39.35 -6.04 0.26
CA SER A 536 40.66 -6.71 0.30
C SER A 536 41.79 -5.92 -0.37
N GLY A 537 41.50 -4.72 -0.90
CA GLY A 537 42.51 -3.85 -1.55
C GLY A 537 42.75 -4.15 -3.03
N VAL A 538 42.02 -5.11 -3.62
CA VAL A 538 42.12 -5.38 -5.06
C VAL A 538 41.43 -4.25 -5.83
N SER A 539 42.13 -3.69 -6.82
CA SER A 539 41.65 -2.55 -7.61
C SER A 539 41.53 -2.90 -9.10
N GLN A 540 40.51 -2.32 -9.76
CA GLN A 540 40.36 -2.41 -11.21
C GLN A 540 39.94 -1.06 -11.80
N SER A 541 40.64 -0.69 -12.88
CA SER A 541 40.38 0.54 -13.63
C SER A 541 39.27 0.34 -14.65
N SER A 542 38.52 1.40 -14.97
CA SER A 542 37.53 1.42 -16.05
C SER A 542 38.11 1.09 -17.43
N THR A 543 39.42 1.12 -17.62
CA THR A 543 40.09 0.73 -18.89
C THR A 543 40.26 -0.78 -19.04
N GLU A 544 40.18 -1.55 -17.94
CA GLU A 544 40.34 -2.99 -17.90
C GLU A 544 38.96 -3.69 -17.94
N GLN A 545 38.53 -4.18 -19.11
CA GLN A 545 37.23 -4.87 -19.23
C GLN A 545 37.18 -6.18 -18.43
N ASN A 546 38.26 -6.96 -18.48
CA ASN A 546 38.39 -8.21 -17.73
C ASN A 546 39.58 -8.04 -16.77
N GLY A 547 39.32 -7.73 -15.54
CA GLY A 547 40.33 -7.46 -14.53
C GLY A 547 40.22 -8.32 -13.29
N ALA A 548 40.98 -7.99 -12.26
CA ALA A 548 41.08 -8.77 -11.04
C ALA A 548 39.78 -8.76 -10.19
N LEU A 549 38.94 -7.74 -10.32
CA LEU A 549 37.66 -7.69 -9.63
C LEU A 549 36.52 -8.38 -10.37
N GLY A 550 36.56 -8.41 -11.71
CA GLY A 550 35.49 -8.98 -12.50
C GLY A 550 35.39 -8.39 -13.89
N ILE A 551 34.19 -8.47 -14.46
CA ILE A 551 33.90 -8.01 -15.82
C ILE A 551 33.27 -6.62 -15.77
N ILE A 552 33.81 -5.69 -16.56
CA ILE A 552 33.24 -4.38 -16.83
C ILE A 552 32.58 -4.38 -18.20
N GLN A 553 31.25 -4.34 -18.26
CA GLN A 553 30.52 -4.12 -19.50
C GLN A 553 30.29 -2.63 -19.73
N LYS A 554 30.52 -2.16 -20.96
CA LYS A 554 30.29 -0.79 -21.39
C LYS A 554 29.40 -0.76 -22.61
N VAL A 555 28.19 -0.19 -22.45
CA VAL A 555 27.20 -0.08 -23.52
C VAL A 555 26.69 1.36 -23.60
N GLY A 556 27.05 2.07 -24.65
CA GLY A 556 26.71 3.49 -24.78
C GLY A 556 27.26 4.34 -23.63
N ASN A 557 26.36 5.00 -22.90
CA ASN A 557 26.68 5.79 -21.70
C ASN A 557 26.56 5.01 -20.39
N PHE A 558 26.37 3.71 -20.46
CA PHE A 558 26.07 2.83 -19.31
C PHE A 558 27.18 1.79 -19.09
N HIS A 559 27.69 1.72 -17.87
CA HIS A 559 28.70 0.75 -17.46
C HIS A 559 28.16 -0.11 -16.32
N THR A 560 28.35 -1.42 -16.42
CA THR A 560 28.03 -2.37 -15.35
C THR A 560 29.31 -3.08 -14.91
N VAL A 561 29.47 -3.22 -13.59
CA VAL A 561 30.56 -3.96 -13.00
C VAL A 561 29.99 -5.02 -12.08
N GLN A 562 30.32 -6.27 -12.36
CA GLN A 562 29.92 -7.43 -11.54
C GLN A 562 31.18 -8.04 -10.94
N PRO A 563 31.43 -7.81 -9.63
CA PRO A 563 32.58 -8.39 -8.98
C PRO A 563 32.49 -9.92 -8.91
N ASN A 564 33.59 -10.58 -9.27
CA ASN A 564 33.74 -12.04 -9.23
C ASN A 564 34.81 -12.41 -8.19
N ILE A 565 34.68 -11.91 -6.97
CA ILE A 565 35.57 -12.22 -5.83
C ILE A 565 34.78 -12.95 -4.74
N ALA A 566 35.43 -13.87 -4.05
CA ALA A 566 34.78 -14.76 -3.09
C ALA A 566 34.23 -13.99 -1.86
N ASP A 567 34.97 -13.00 -1.37
CA ASP A 567 34.53 -12.15 -0.24
C ASP A 567 34.29 -10.72 -0.73
N GLN A 568 33.02 -10.34 -0.70
CA GLN A 568 32.58 -9.00 -1.09
C GLN A 568 32.25 -8.11 0.12
N THR A 569 32.34 -8.65 1.34
CA THR A 569 31.96 -7.97 2.58
C THR A 569 32.99 -6.92 2.99
N GLY A 570 32.52 -5.73 3.35
CA GLY A 570 33.33 -4.63 3.82
C GLY A 570 33.17 -3.35 3.02
N TRP A 571 34.10 -2.41 3.18
CA TRP A 571 34.08 -1.11 2.53
C TRP A 571 34.67 -1.15 1.13
N TRP A 572 33.81 -0.87 0.14
CA TRP A 572 34.20 -0.67 -1.26
C TRP A 572 34.49 0.82 -1.50
N VAL A 573 35.51 1.13 -2.32
CA VAL A 573 35.87 2.49 -2.68
C VAL A 573 35.76 2.71 -4.19
N PHE A 574 35.14 3.81 -4.58
CA PHE A 574 34.91 4.21 -5.97
C PHE A 574 35.54 5.58 -6.21
N ASP A 575 36.66 5.63 -6.94
CA ASP A 575 37.33 6.87 -7.34
C ASP A 575 36.89 7.22 -8.77
N ILE A 576 36.03 8.23 -8.91
CA ILE A 576 35.44 8.61 -10.21
C ILE A 576 36.01 9.95 -10.65
N LYS A 577 36.53 9.99 -11.88
CA LYS A 577 37.03 11.17 -12.56
C LYS A 577 36.24 11.41 -13.83
N SER A 578 35.41 12.45 -13.86
CA SER A 578 34.61 12.79 -15.03
C SER A 578 34.49 14.29 -15.17
N THR A 579 34.55 14.76 -16.41
CA THR A 579 34.30 16.15 -16.80
C THR A 579 32.87 16.36 -17.29
N GLN A 580 32.08 15.28 -17.38
CA GLN A 580 30.68 15.28 -17.78
C GLN A 580 29.83 14.74 -16.62
N PRO A 581 28.56 15.16 -16.50
CA PRO A 581 27.65 14.63 -15.48
C PRO A 581 27.64 13.09 -15.47
N TYR A 582 27.57 12.52 -14.26
CA TYR A 582 27.52 11.08 -14.06
C TYR A 582 26.69 10.72 -12.83
N SER A 583 26.30 9.46 -12.78
CA SER A 583 25.73 8.83 -11.60
C SER A 583 26.42 7.50 -11.30
N ILE A 584 26.50 7.15 -10.02
CA ILE A 584 26.90 5.82 -9.55
C ILE A 584 25.78 5.24 -8.68
N ARG A 585 25.53 3.96 -8.84
CA ARG A 585 24.61 3.20 -7.99
C ARG A 585 25.19 1.82 -7.70
N VAL A 586 25.23 1.45 -6.42
CA VAL A 586 25.70 0.17 -5.91
C VAL A 586 24.49 -0.58 -5.39
N VAL A 587 24.24 -1.74 -5.93
CA VAL A 587 23.07 -2.58 -5.58
C VAL A 587 23.51 -4.00 -5.30
N GLY A 588 22.66 -4.73 -4.56
CA GLY A 588 22.83 -6.15 -4.32
C GLY A 588 21.51 -6.79 -3.91
N GLN A 589 21.49 -8.08 -3.68
CA GLN A 589 20.34 -8.81 -3.18
C GLN A 589 20.44 -8.99 -1.67
N SER A 590 19.41 -8.61 -0.93
CA SER A 590 19.34 -8.75 0.52
C SER A 590 17.90 -8.85 1.00
N GLY A 591 17.67 -9.62 2.04
CA GLY A 591 16.40 -9.63 2.77
C GLY A 591 16.27 -8.47 3.77
N VAL A 592 17.32 -7.65 3.94
CA VAL A 592 17.35 -6.49 4.84
C VAL A 592 17.21 -5.21 4.03
N ASP A 593 16.13 -4.48 4.28
CA ASP A 593 15.81 -3.22 3.62
C ASP A 593 14.98 -2.33 4.56
N PHE A 594 14.50 -1.21 4.07
CA PHE A 594 13.60 -0.32 4.79
C PHE A 594 12.53 0.28 3.85
N LEU A 595 11.42 0.68 4.46
CA LEU A 595 10.39 1.53 3.86
C LEU A 595 10.40 2.87 4.57
N PHE A 596 10.00 3.93 3.89
CA PHE A 596 9.88 5.25 4.51
C PHE A 596 8.72 6.04 3.92
N ASP A 597 8.10 6.90 4.74
CA ASP A 597 7.11 7.89 4.32
C ASP A 597 7.30 9.18 5.11
N PHE A 598 7.19 10.32 4.41
CA PHE A 598 7.06 11.59 5.08
C PHE A 598 5.66 11.70 5.66
N VAL A 599 5.58 12.10 6.91
CA VAL A 599 4.32 12.15 7.65
C VAL A 599 4.11 13.52 8.27
N GLU A 600 2.85 13.93 8.34
CA GLU A 600 2.44 15.08 9.15
C GLU A 600 1.75 14.61 10.42
N PHE A 601 1.97 15.35 11.51
CA PHE A 601 1.29 15.12 12.77
C PHE A 601 -0.03 15.90 12.77
N SER A 602 -1.13 15.20 12.99
CA SER A 602 -2.42 15.84 13.23
C SER A 602 -2.76 15.83 14.72
N GLN A 603 -3.08 17.01 15.25
CA GLN A 603 -3.59 17.19 16.61
C GLN A 603 -5.11 17.00 16.60
N GLY A 604 -5.58 15.85 16.15
CA GLY A 604 -6.97 15.45 16.28
C GLY A 604 -7.27 14.86 17.67
N LEU A 605 -8.48 14.34 17.89
CA LEU A 605 -8.84 13.54 19.08
C LEU A 605 -7.86 12.41 19.30
N HIS A 606 -7.42 11.86 18.22
CA HIS A 606 -6.42 10.82 18.13
C HIS A 606 -5.18 11.40 17.47
N ALA A 607 -4.18 11.77 18.28
CA ALA A 607 -2.90 12.23 17.77
C ALA A 607 -2.33 11.16 16.84
N SER A 608 -2.26 11.46 15.53
CA SER A 608 -1.95 10.51 14.48
C SER A 608 -0.95 11.09 13.48
N TYR A 609 -0.22 10.22 12.78
CA TYR A 609 0.63 10.59 11.67
C TYR A 609 0.02 10.09 10.37
N VAL A 610 -0.08 10.96 9.37
CA VAL A 610 -0.55 10.60 8.03
C VAL A 610 0.54 10.88 7.01
N ALA A 611 0.72 9.93 6.07
CA ALA A 611 1.64 10.10 4.97
C ALA A 611 1.28 11.33 4.12
N LEU A 612 2.28 12.20 3.89
CA LEU A 612 2.12 13.35 3.02
C LEU A 612 1.78 12.90 1.60
N ASN A 613 0.78 13.54 1.00
CA ASN A 613 0.44 13.36 -0.41
C ASN A 613 1.16 14.34 -1.34
N SER A 614 2.03 15.17 -0.77
CA SER A 614 2.81 16.23 -1.40
C SER A 614 4.28 16.11 -1.02
N ARG A 615 5.13 16.97 -1.55
CA ARG A 615 6.51 17.13 -1.09
C ARG A 615 6.57 17.80 0.28
N PRO A 616 7.55 17.44 1.12
CA PRO A 616 7.80 18.16 2.36
C PRO A 616 8.23 19.61 2.08
N LEU A 617 7.88 20.50 3.00
CA LEU A 617 8.19 21.92 2.85
C LEU A 617 9.66 22.21 3.20
N ALA A 618 10.32 22.98 2.34
CA ALA A 618 11.68 23.46 2.57
C ALA A 618 11.72 24.41 3.78
N ASN A 619 12.85 24.40 4.49
CA ASN A 619 13.12 25.21 5.69
C ASN A 619 12.13 24.99 6.84
N ASN A 620 11.36 23.92 6.80
CA ASN A 620 10.46 23.50 7.86
C ASN A 620 10.95 22.21 8.54
N ASN A 621 10.38 21.94 9.72
CA ASN A 621 10.56 20.66 10.37
C ASN A 621 9.84 19.59 9.57
N VAL A 622 10.49 18.46 9.38
CA VAL A 622 9.96 17.33 8.61
C VAL A 622 10.03 16.08 9.44
N THR A 623 8.95 15.33 9.45
CA THR A 623 8.88 14.04 10.13
C THR A 623 8.88 12.90 9.11
N LEU A 624 9.73 11.90 9.36
CA LEU A 624 9.89 10.71 8.54
C LEU A 624 9.54 9.48 9.37
N LEU A 625 8.66 8.63 8.87
CA LEU A 625 8.41 7.30 9.42
C LEU A 625 9.25 6.27 8.64
N VAL A 626 10.09 5.52 9.34
CA VAL A 626 10.92 4.45 8.77
C VAL A 626 10.45 3.11 9.32
N THR A 627 10.17 2.15 8.43
CA THR A 627 9.83 0.77 8.79
C THR A 627 10.93 -0.16 8.31
N MET A 628 11.56 -0.90 9.22
CA MET A 628 12.58 -1.88 8.89
C MET A 628 11.95 -3.15 8.29
N VAL A 629 12.62 -3.71 7.29
CA VAL A 629 12.27 -4.96 6.62
C VAL A 629 13.40 -5.96 6.85
N GLY A 630 13.06 -7.21 7.19
CA GLY A 630 14.07 -8.27 7.29
C GLY A 630 14.18 -8.96 8.65
N GLY A 631 13.44 -8.53 9.67
CA GLY A 631 13.34 -9.21 10.97
C GLY A 631 13.32 -8.27 12.18
N ASP A 632 12.84 -8.79 13.30
CA ASP A 632 12.62 -8.00 14.52
C ASP A 632 13.93 -7.67 15.26
N THR A 633 15.05 -8.29 14.88
CA THR A 633 16.39 -8.04 15.45
C THR A 633 17.13 -6.89 14.79
N ILE A 634 16.64 -6.42 13.63
CA ILE A 634 17.28 -5.35 12.86
C ILE A 634 16.92 -4.02 13.47
N GLN A 635 17.97 -3.25 13.83
CA GLN A 635 17.78 -1.96 14.48
C GLN A 635 18.59 -0.89 13.74
N PRO A 636 17.94 0.19 13.27
CA PRO A 636 18.64 1.36 12.76
C PRO A 636 19.34 2.08 13.91
N THR A 637 20.57 2.48 13.69
CA THR A 637 21.37 3.29 14.61
C THR A 637 21.46 4.75 14.16
N GLU A 638 21.36 4.97 12.85
CA GLU A 638 21.39 6.28 12.23
C GLU A 638 20.47 6.30 11.01
N VAL A 639 19.68 7.34 10.87
CA VAL A 639 18.94 7.63 9.64
C VAL A 639 19.18 9.07 9.26
N SER A 640 19.58 9.28 8.00
CA SER A 640 19.99 10.58 7.49
C SER A 640 19.41 10.86 6.11
N LEU A 641 19.19 12.14 5.82
CA LEU A 641 18.87 12.64 4.49
C LEU A 641 20.18 13.05 3.82
N ILE A 642 20.46 12.46 2.65
CA ILE A 642 21.68 12.72 1.90
C ILE A 642 21.30 13.60 0.70
N GLU A 643 21.86 14.79 0.64
CA GLU A 643 21.72 15.66 -0.52
C GLU A 643 22.43 15.05 -1.73
N THR A 644 21.69 14.86 -2.84
CA THR A 644 22.21 14.06 -3.96
C THR A 644 23.34 14.73 -4.74
N SER A 645 23.38 16.07 -4.74
CA SER A 645 24.38 16.87 -5.48
C SER A 645 25.70 17.08 -4.74
N THR A 646 25.65 17.19 -3.41
CA THR A 646 26.80 17.53 -2.55
C THR A 646 27.22 16.39 -1.65
N SER A 647 26.35 15.42 -1.40
CA SER A 647 26.48 14.36 -0.36
C SER A 647 26.48 14.91 1.08
N ASN A 648 26.00 16.12 1.31
CA ASN A 648 25.76 16.62 2.67
C ASN A 648 24.74 15.73 3.37
N SER A 649 24.96 15.47 4.66
CA SER A 649 24.13 14.61 5.48
C SER A 649 23.39 15.43 6.54
N PHE A 650 22.08 15.20 6.67
CA PHE A 650 21.22 15.76 7.70
C PHE A 650 20.69 14.61 8.55
N ASN A 651 21.09 14.56 9.82
CA ASN A 651 20.69 13.48 10.72
C ASN A 651 19.39 13.82 11.44
N GLY A 652 18.47 12.86 11.51
CA GLY A 652 17.24 12.95 12.26
C GLY A 652 17.37 12.43 13.70
N ILE A 653 16.51 12.91 14.59
CA ILE A 653 16.35 12.36 15.94
C ILE A 653 15.46 11.12 15.82
N LEU A 654 16.01 9.96 16.22
CA LEU A 654 15.38 8.65 16.07
C LEU A 654 14.57 8.29 17.31
N GLU A 655 13.27 7.97 17.12
CA GLU A 655 12.38 7.51 18.17
C GLU A 655 11.69 6.20 17.74
N LEU A 656 11.69 5.19 18.63
CA LEU A 656 11.00 3.92 18.38
C LEU A 656 9.51 4.09 18.65
N VAL A 657 8.68 3.92 17.60
CA VAL A 657 7.21 4.07 17.68
C VAL A 657 6.51 2.72 17.88
N ALA A 658 6.96 1.71 17.12
CA ALA A 658 6.46 0.33 17.21
C ALA A 658 7.58 -0.65 16.87
N SER A 659 7.34 -1.95 17.04
CA SER A 659 8.31 -2.97 16.62
C SER A 659 8.68 -2.80 15.15
N GLY A 660 9.96 -2.52 14.87
CA GLY A 660 10.49 -2.25 13.53
C GLY A 660 10.08 -0.92 12.90
N GLN A 661 9.35 -0.05 13.63
CA GLN A 661 8.95 1.27 13.14
C GLN A 661 9.58 2.39 13.96
N TYR A 662 10.19 3.34 13.28
CA TYR A 662 10.93 4.44 13.87
C TYR A 662 10.47 5.76 13.27
N MET A 663 10.30 6.74 14.12
CA MET A 663 10.00 8.11 13.74
C MET A 663 11.24 8.96 13.85
N LEU A 664 11.41 9.85 12.89
CA LEU A 664 12.53 10.77 12.84
C LEU A 664 12.03 12.18 12.60
N THR A 665 12.52 13.10 13.41
CA THR A 665 12.30 14.52 13.20
C THR A 665 13.56 15.17 12.71
N PHE A 666 13.47 15.91 11.61
CA PHE A 666 14.52 16.75 11.05
C PHE A 666 14.15 18.20 11.24
N ASN A 667 15.06 18.99 11.79
CA ASN A 667 14.83 20.42 11.97
C ASN A 667 15.30 21.18 10.72
N SER A 668 14.40 21.93 10.11
CA SER A 668 14.70 22.88 9.01
C SER A 668 15.52 22.26 7.87
N ILE A 669 14.89 21.36 7.08
CA ILE A 669 15.54 20.81 5.88
C ILE A 669 15.60 21.88 4.78
N PRO A 670 16.77 22.16 4.19
CA PRO A 670 16.88 23.17 3.12
C PRO A 670 16.18 22.73 1.82
N ALA A 671 15.98 23.68 0.90
CA ALA A 671 15.53 23.34 -0.45
C ALA A 671 16.59 22.49 -1.17
N GLY A 672 16.18 21.35 -1.73
CA GLY A 672 17.12 20.44 -2.41
C GLY A 672 16.50 19.11 -2.76
N LYS A 673 17.33 18.21 -3.33
CA LYS A 673 16.99 16.83 -3.64
C LYS A 673 17.76 15.89 -2.73
N PHE A 674 17.05 14.93 -2.15
CA PHE A 674 17.59 14.06 -1.11
C PHE A 674 17.24 12.60 -1.36
N THR A 675 18.08 11.72 -0.78
CA THR A 675 17.78 10.30 -0.57
C THR A 675 17.81 10.01 0.92
N VAL A 676 17.10 8.97 1.34
CA VAL A 676 17.11 8.48 2.73
C VAL A 676 18.19 7.42 2.87
N ARG A 677 19.11 7.57 3.84
CA ARG A 677 20.12 6.56 4.19
C ARG A 677 19.82 6.02 5.58
N VAL A 678 19.84 4.71 5.72
CA VAL A 678 19.72 3.98 6.99
C VAL A 678 21.00 3.21 7.25
N VAL A 679 21.57 3.39 8.42
CA VAL A 679 22.68 2.59 8.97
C VAL A 679 22.16 1.90 10.22
N GLY A 680 22.50 0.63 10.41
CA GLY A 680 21.99 -0.12 11.55
C GLY A 680 22.76 -1.41 11.80
N GLN A 681 22.21 -2.26 12.67
CA GLN A 681 22.78 -3.54 13.07
C GLN A 681 21.83 -4.70 12.71
N LEU A 682 22.40 -5.78 12.15
CA LEU A 682 21.66 -7.00 11.76
C LEU A 682 21.24 -7.84 12.96
N SER A 683 21.95 -7.73 14.07
CA SER A 683 21.66 -8.41 15.32
C SER A 683 22.09 -7.56 16.52
N PRO A 684 21.56 -7.83 17.75
CA PRO A 684 21.91 -7.08 18.96
C PRO A 684 23.37 -7.17 19.39
N SER A 685 24.17 -8.09 18.82
CA SER A 685 25.60 -8.19 19.13
C SER A 685 26.35 -6.98 18.54
N ARG A 686 27.09 -6.25 19.38
CA ARG A 686 27.83 -5.04 19.00
C ARG A 686 29.13 -5.34 18.21
N SER A 687 29.16 -6.37 17.36
CA SER A 687 30.28 -6.63 16.46
C SER A 687 30.22 -5.66 15.28
N SER A 688 31.37 -5.13 14.88
CA SER A 688 31.48 -4.29 13.67
C SER A 688 31.02 -4.98 12.40
N ASP A 689 31.07 -6.31 12.39
CA ASP A 689 30.71 -7.15 11.24
C ASP A 689 29.20 -7.27 11.04
N ASN A 690 28.39 -6.78 12.00
CA ASN A 690 26.93 -6.79 11.96
C ASN A 690 26.32 -5.48 11.46
N THR A 691 27.13 -4.51 11.05
CA THR A 691 26.63 -3.22 10.56
C THR A 691 26.16 -3.33 9.11
N PHE A 692 25.00 -2.77 8.79
CA PHE A 692 24.51 -2.63 7.43
C PHE A 692 24.30 -1.16 7.06
N GLN A 693 24.30 -0.88 5.75
CA GLN A 693 23.90 0.40 5.17
C GLN A 693 22.91 0.16 4.03
N ARG A 694 21.83 0.95 3.98
CA ARG A 694 20.88 0.99 2.88
C ARG A 694 20.55 2.43 2.51
N GLN A 695 20.28 2.69 1.24
CA GLN A 695 19.88 3.99 0.74
C GLN A 695 18.63 3.85 -0.13
N SER A 696 17.71 4.80 -0.07
CA SER A 696 16.52 4.77 -0.92
C SER A 696 16.92 4.87 -2.41
N PRO A 697 16.35 4.08 -3.31
CA PRO A 697 16.64 4.23 -4.74
C PRO A 697 16.07 5.54 -5.28
N THR A 698 14.86 5.91 -4.89
CA THR A 698 14.18 7.12 -5.34
C THR A 698 14.66 8.34 -4.56
N GLN A 699 14.74 9.47 -5.27
CA GLN A 699 14.98 10.77 -4.68
C GLN A 699 13.65 11.44 -4.35
N PHE A 700 13.65 12.33 -3.38
CA PHE A 700 12.58 13.28 -3.13
C PHE A 700 13.13 14.70 -3.13
N GLN A 701 12.25 15.66 -3.31
CA GLN A 701 12.59 17.09 -3.32
C GLN A 701 11.75 17.82 -2.27
N THR A 702 12.35 18.75 -1.56
CA THR A 702 11.62 19.73 -0.74
C THR A 702 11.14 20.89 -1.61
N SER A 703 10.04 21.54 -1.22
CA SER A 703 9.43 22.64 -1.98
C SER A 703 9.06 23.80 -1.07
N SER A 704 9.11 25.03 -1.58
CA SER A 704 8.58 26.23 -0.94
C SER A 704 7.08 26.42 -1.19
N VAL A 705 6.51 25.65 -2.12
CA VAL A 705 5.09 25.66 -2.46
C VAL A 705 4.37 24.62 -1.61
N ASN A 706 3.32 25.01 -0.92
CA ASN A 706 2.42 24.12 -0.21
C ASN A 706 1.13 23.94 -1.01
N ILE A 707 0.72 22.69 -1.24
CA ILE A 707 -0.55 22.36 -1.86
C ILE A 707 -1.25 21.29 -1.04
N THR A 708 -2.50 21.53 -0.68
CA THR A 708 -3.31 20.58 0.11
C THR A 708 -4.69 20.41 -0.49
N THR A 709 -5.31 19.27 -0.29
CA THR A 709 -6.69 18.99 -0.69
C THR A 709 -7.37 18.06 0.30
N GLN A 710 -8.67 18.15 0.36
CA GLN A 710 -9.51 17.28 1.19
C GLN A 710 -10.55 16.63 0.28
N PRO A 711 -10.30 15.43 -0.24
CA PRO A 711 -11.30 14.72 -1.01
C PRO A 711 -12.45 14.28 -0.09
N VAL A 712 -13.66 14.63 -0.47
CA VAL A 712 -14.88 14.25 0.24
C VAL A 712 -15.71 13.33 -0.65
N GLY A 713 -15.96 12.10 -0.19
CA GLY A 713 -16.85 11.15 -0.86
C GLY A 713 -16.17 10.26 -1.91
N THR A 714 -16.98 9.47 -2.58
CA THR A 714 -16.61 8.58 -3.70
C THR A 714 -17.13 9.15 -5.01
N MET A 715 -16.44 8.85 -6.11
CA MET A 715 -16.92 9.18 -7.45
C MET A 715 -18.05 8.24 -7.84
N GLU A 716 -19.08 8.74 -8.52
CA GLU A 716 -20.19 7.90 -9.03
C GLU A 716 -20.28 8.01 -10.56
N PRO A 717 -20.58 6.90 -11.26
CA PRO A 717 -20.78 6.94 -12.71
C PRO A 717 -21.86 7.94 -13.12
N GLY A 718 -21.58 8.74 -14.14
CA GLY A 718 -22.51 9.75 -14.67
C GLY A 718 -22.65 11.02 -13.83
N LYS A 719 -21.85 11.17 -12.76
CA LYS A 719 -21.89 12.38 -11.91
C LYS A 719 -20.60 13.18 -12.01
N GLN A 720 -20.71 14.47 -11.67
CA GLN A 720 -19.56 15.33 -11.45
C GLN A 720 -19.02 15.16 -10.04
N PHE A 721 -17.70 15.14 -9.92
CA PHE A 721 -16.98 15.10 -8.64
C PHE A 721 -16.19 16.40 -8.50
N ILE A 722 -16.41 17.11 -7.40
CA ILE A 722 -15.77 18.40 -7.11
C ILE A 722 -14.69 18.16 -6.05
N LEU A 723 -13.47 18.59 -6.39
CA LEU A 723 -12.29 18.45 -5.54
C LEU A 723 -11.71 19.83 -5.22
N PRO A 724 -11.92 20.37 -4.01
CA PRO A 724 -11.30 21.61 -3.59
C PRO A 724 -9.83 21.39 -3.24
N PHE A 725 -8.99 22.40 -3.51
CA PHE A 725 -7.59 22.42 -3.11
C PHE A 725 -7.17 23.82 -2.68
N THR A 726 -6.10 23.91 -1.91
CA THR A 726 -5.52 25.17 -1.41
C THR A 726 -4.04 25.20 -1.77
N VAL A 727 -3.56 26.34 -2.26
CA VAL A 727 -2.14 26.57 -2.57
C VAL A 727 -1.64 27.75 -1.74
N ALA A 728 -0.44 27.62 -1.20
CA ALA A 728 0.26 28.68 -0.47
C ALA A 728 1.76 28.67 -0.82
N THR A 729 2.45 29.78 -0.58
CA THR A 729 3.90 29.86 -0.70
C THR A 729 4.51 30.63 0.45
N GLY A 730 5.66 30.16 0.98
CA GLY A 730 6.48 30.90 1.92
C GLY A 730 7.43 31.91 1.25
N ASP A 731 7.67 31.75 -0.07
CA ASP A 731 8.55 32.59 -0.88
C ASP A 731 7.80 33.77 -1.52
N THR A 732 8.45 34.41 -2.50
CA THR A 732 7.83 35.51 -3.26
C THR A 732 6.57 35.06 -3.97
N GLY A 733 5.49 35.84 -3.79
CA GLY A 733 4.23 35.61 -4.50
C GLY A 733 4.37 35.81 -6.01
N GLY A 734 3.27 35.59 -6.72
CA GLY A 734 3.21 35.73 -8.18
C GLY A 734 2.10 34.88 -8.78
N ILE A 735 2.14 34.69 -10.09
CA ILE A 735 1.19 33.79 -10.79
C ILE A 735 1.77 32.39 -10.83
N PHE A 736 1.08 31.48 -10.19
CA PHE A 736 1.40 30.05 -10.15
C PHE A 736 0.60 29.31 -11.21
N ASN A 737 1.26 28.46 -11.98
CA ASN A 737 0.61 27.61 -12.97
C ASN A 737 0.04 26.37 -12.27
N ILE A 738 -1.24 26.11 -12.52
CA ILE A 738 -1.91 24.92 -12.03
C ILE A 738 -2.07 23.94 -13.19
N SER A 739 -1.62 22.73 -12.99
CA SER A 739 -1.85 21.61 -13.91
C SER A 739 -2.58 20.48 -13.20
N VAL A 740 -3.57 19.93 -13.88
CA VAL A 740 -4.35 18.78 -13.39
C VAL A 740 -4.33 17.70 -14.45
N SER A 741 -4.05 16.48 -14.01
CA SER A 741 -4.14 15.29 -14.88
C SER A 741 -4.86 14.17 -14.16
N ASN A 742 -5.54 13.31 -14.90
CA ASN A 742 -6.05 12.04 -14.42
C ASN A 742 -5.70 10.93 -15.41
N ASP A 743 -5.47 9.73 -14.89
CA ASP A 743 -5.03 8.57 -15.68
C ASP A 743 -6.15 7.88 -16.48
N ARG A 744 -7.39 8.38 -16.36
CA ARG A 744 -8.55 7.86 -17.10
C ARG A 744 -9.05 8.82 -18.20
N ASN A 745 -8.39 9.94 -18.38
CA ASN A 745 -8.81 10.99 -19.32
C ASN A 745 -10.26 11.45 -19.12
N PHE A 746 -10.76 11.45 -17.90
CA PHE A 746 -12.05 12.06 -17.58
C PHE A 746 -11.98 13.55 -17.83
N ASP A 747 -13.06 14.10 -18.40
CA ASP A 747 -13.16 15.54 -18.62
C ASP A 747 -12.96 16.28 -17.29
N THR A 748 -12.05 17.27 -17.32
CA THR A 748 -11.57 17.94 -16.12
C THR A 748 -11.58 19.46 -16.32
N GLN A 749 -12.30 20.16 -15.45
CA GLN A 749 -12.41 21.60 -15.47
C GLN A 749 -11.71 22.20 -14.24
N TYR A 750 -10.83 23.16 -14.46
CA TYR A 750 -10.08 23.86 -13.42
C TYR A 750 -9.50 25.19 -13.93
N ASN A 751 -9.11 26.07 -13.03
CA ASN A 751 -8.39 27.29 -13.38
C ASN A 751 -6.89 26.97 -13.54
N SER A 752 -6.31 27.28 -14.70
CA SER A 752 -4.91 26.97 -15.04
C SER A 752 -3.89 27.85 -14.31
N SER A 753 -4.32 28.88 -13.57
CA SER A 753 -3.42 29.73 -12.80
C SER A 753 -4.08 30.29 -11.54
N ILE A 754 -3.26 30.50 -10.51
CA ILE A 754 -3.66 31.12 -9.23
C ILE A 754 -2.63 32.21 -8.90
N THR A 755 -3.12 33.39 -8.51
CA THR A 755 -2.24 34.45 -7.99
C THR A 755 -2.08 34.31 -6.50
N LEU A 756 -0.83 34.18 -6.02
CA LEU A 756 -0.49 34.06 -4.61
C LEU A 756 0.27 35.33 -4.14
N VAL A 757 0.03 35.65 -2.88
CA VAL A 757 0.85 36.59 -2.10
C VAL A 757 1.63 35.80 -1.08
N SER A 758 2.89 36.16 -0.82
CA SER A 758 3.73 35.48 0.18
C SER A 758 3.01 35.38 1.54
N GLY A 759 2.99 34.18 2.09
CA GLY A 759 2.34 33.87 3.39
C GLY A 759 0.81 33.79 3.34
N VAL A 760 0.17 33.97 2.16
CA VAL A 760 -1.30 33.89 2.02
C VAL A 760 -1.67 32.70 1.15
N SER A 761 -2.68 31.92 1.57
CA SER A 761 -3.22 30.82 0.79
C SER A 761 -4.32 31.27 -0.16
N ALA A 762 -4.44 30.57 -1.31
CA ALA A 762 -5.54 30.74 -2.25
C ALA A 762 -6.19 29.38 -2.54
N ASN A 763 -7.51 29.39 -2.75
CA ASN A 763 -8.30 28.19 -3.00
C ASN A 763 -8.58 28.02 -4.49
N GLY A 764 -8.61 26.79 -4.93
CA GLY A 764 -9.02 26.35 -6.25
C GLY A 764 -9.97 25.17 -6.19
N THR A 765 -10.58 24.85 -7.31
CA THR A 765 -11.43 23.66 -7.44
C THR A 765 -11.12 22.94 -8.75
N VAL A 766 -11.18 21.62 -8.69
CA VAL A 766 -11.14 20.73 -9.85
C VAL A 766 -12.47 20.00 -9.93
N THR A 767 -13.12 20.05 -11.11
CA THR A 767 -14.34 19.29 -11.37
C THR A 767 -14.05 18.19 -12.38
N LEU A 768 -14.26 16.94 -11.99
CA LEU A 768 -14.12 15.76 -12.85
C LEU A 768 -15.50 15.24 -13.26
N SER A 769 -15.71 15.00 -14.55
CA SER A 769 -16.95 14.42 -15.08
C SER A 769 -16.75 12.91 -15.30
N VAL A 770 -17.39 12.09 -14.48
CA VAL A 770 -17.28 10.64 -14.58
C VAL A 770 -18.23 10.10 -15.65
N PRO A 771 -17.75 9.39 -16.69
CA PRO A 771 -18.63 8.80 -17.70
C PRO A 771 -19.64 7.82 -17.09
N GLY A 772 -20.88 7.82 -17.61
CA GLY A 772 -21.96 7.00 -17.04
C GLY A 772 -21.78 5.48 -17.20
N ASN A 773 -20.91 5.05 -18.12
CA ASN A 773 -20.54 3.65 -18.33
C ASN A 773 -19.28 3.20 -17.57
N THR A 774 -18.75 4.05 -16.69
CA THR A 774 -17.55 3.70 -15.91
C THR A 774 -17.87 2.56 -14.95
N PRO A 775 -17.12 1.44 -15.00
CA PRO A 775 -17.35 0.30 -14.10
C PRO A 775 -17.12 0.67 -12.64
N SER A 776 -17.90 0.06 -11.74
CA SER A 776 -17.62 0.12 -10.30
C SER A 776 -16.28 -0.55 -9.98
N GLY A 777 -15.47 0.07 -9.11
CA GLY A 777 -14.10 -0.37 -8.81
C GLY A 777 -13.03 0.28 -9.69
N THR A 778 -13.42 1.07 -10.71
CA THR A 778 -12.45 1.83 -11.51
C THR A 778 -11.67 2.80 -10.61
N ASP A 779 -10.34 2.68 -10.64
CA ASP A 779 -9.42 3.59 -9.97
C ASP A 779 -9.11 4.79 -10.85
N VAL A 780 -9.09 5.96 -10.26
CA VAL A 780 -8.76 7.22 -10.94
C VAL A 780 -7.68 7.92 -10.13
N THR A 781 -6.49 8.02 -10.68
CA THR A 781 -5.41 8.79 -10.05
C THR A 781 -5.43 10.21 -10.56
N VAL A 782 -5.69 11.16 -9.67
CA VAL A 782 -5.70 12.59 -9.98
C VAL A 782 -4.43 13.22 -9.41
N THR A 783 -3.69 13.92 -10.25
CA THR A 783 -2.53 14.74 -9.84
C THR A 783 -2.84 16.20 -10.07
N ILE A 784 -2.73 17.00 -9.01
CA ILE A 784 -2.81 18.46 -9.07
C ILE A 784 -1.41 18.98 -8.75
N ALA A 785 -0.81 19.74 -9.64
CA ALA A 785 0.49 20.39 -9.41
C ALA A 785 0.37 21.90 -9.48
N ALA A 786 1.08 22.58 -8.60
CA ALA A 786 1.24 24.01 -8.56
C ALA A 786 2.71 24.35 -8.81
N GLU A 787 2.99 25.06 -9.90
CA GLU A 787 4.33 25.44 -10.33
C GLU A 787 4.54 26.94 -10.13
N ALA A 788 5.63 27.29 -9.46
CA ALA A 788 6.02 28.66 -9.18
C ALA A 788 6.45 29.40 -10.45
N PRO A 789 6.44 30.74 -10.44
CA PRO A 789 6.89 31.55 -11.58
C PRO A 789 8.26 31.12 -12.11
N ASN A 790 8.41 31.12 -13.43
CA ASN A 790 9.62 30.71 -14.16
C ASN A 790 10.03 29.23 -13.94
N ALA A 791 9.09 28.36 -13.52
CA ALA A 791 9.34 26.97 -13.22
C ALA A 791 10.49 26.75 -12.19
N SER A 792 10.62 27.71 -11.25
CA SER A 792 11.69 27.71 -10.24
C SER A 792 11.50 26.59 -9.21
N ASP A 793 10.25 26.27 -8.89
CA ASP A 793 9.87 25.21 -7.95
C ASP A 793 8.45 24.71 -8.29
N PHE A 794 8.09 23.51 -7.83
CA PHE A 794 6.72 23.01 -7.89
C PHE A 794 6.43 22.03 -6.76
N ASN A 795 5.17 21.96 -6.38
CA ASN A 795 4.65 20.92 -5.50
C ASN A 795 3.36 20.34 -6.08
N TYR A 796 2.94 19.23 -5.55
CA TYR A 796 1.82 18.47 -6.08
C TYR A 796 1.01 17.80 -4.96
N VAL A 797 -0.22 17.37 -5.32
CA VAL A 797 -1.00 16.40 -4.55
C VAL A 797 -1.41 15.27 -5.50
N VAL A 798 -1.14 14.03 -5.10
CA VAL A 798 -1.58 12.83 -5.82
C VAL A 798 -2.67 12.15 -4.99
N LEU A 799 -3.85 12.01 -5.59
CA LEU A 799 -5.00 11.35 -4.98
C LEU A 799 -5.40 10.14 -5.79
N ARG A 800 -5.77 9.07 -5.10
CA ARG A 800 -6.45 7.92 -5.71
C ARG A 800 -7.90 7.91 -5.28
N LEU A 801 -8.78 7.90 -6.26
CA LEU A 801 -10.23 7.96 -6.09
C LEU A 801 -10.84 6.73 -6.77
N SER A 802 -11.83 6.10 -6.13
CA SER A 802 -12.53 4.96 -6.72
C SER A 802 -13.90 5.40 -7.21
N VAL A 803 -14.28 4.95 -8.41
CA VAL A 803 -15.65 5.08 -8.92
C VAL A 803 -16.47 3.93 -8.36
N ILE A 804 -17.51 4.25 -7.59
CA ILE A 804 -18.38 3.26 -6.96
C ILE A 804 -19.83 3.53 -7.36
N ALA A 805 -20.41 2.60 -8.10
CA ALA A 805 -21.83 2.65 -8.40
C ALA A 805 -22.66 2.33 -7.14
N PRO A 806 -23.87 2.91 -6.98
CA PRO A 806 -24.77 2.55 -5.90
C PRO A 806 -25.05 1.03 -5.90
N VAL A 807 -24.87 0.41 -4.74
CA VAL A 807 -25.13 -1.03 -4.59
C VAL A 807 -26.62 -1.27 -4.63
N LYS A 808 -27.10 -2.01 -5.62
CA LYS A 808 -28.52 -2.31 -5.83
C LYS A 808 -28.95 -3.59 -5.13
N ASP A 809 -28.06 -4.54 -4.97
CA ASP A 809 -28.30 -5.83 -4.33
C ASP A 809 -27.36 -6.03 -3.13
N ILE A 810 -27.98 -6.20 -1.97
CA ILE A 810 -27.29 -6.42 -0.69
C ILE A 810 -27.60 -7.79 -0.09
N ILE A 811 -28.39 -8.62 -0.82
CA ILE A 811 -28.89 -9.91 -0.34
C ILE A 811 -27.88 -10.99 -0.74
N PRO A 812 -27.36 -11.80 0.19
CA PRO A 812 -26.49 -12.92 -0.15
C PRO A 812 -27.23 -14.04 -0.90
N PRO A 813 -26.52 -14.84 -1.72
CA PRO A 813 -27.06 -16.02 -2.36
C PRO A 813 -27.79 -16.94 -1.39
N VAL A 814 -28.89 -17.53 -1.85
CA VAL A 814 -29.64 -18.54 -1.10
C VAL A 814 -29.11 -19.93 -1.48
N CYS A 815 -28.54 -20.63 -0.49
CA CYS A 815 -28.04 -21.99 -0.65
C CYS A 815 -29.02 -22.98 -0.03
N THR A 816 -29.62 -23.82 -0.83
CA THR A 816 -30.53 -24.89 -0.39
C THR A 816 -29.84 -26.25 -0.52
N ALA A 817 -29.44 -26.84 0.62
CA ALA A 817 -28.86 -28.18 0.62
C ALA A 817 -29.86 -29.20 0.08
N VAL A 818 -29.45 -29.99 -0.92
CA VAL A 818 -30.29 -31.05 -1.53
C VAL A 818 -29.99 -32.40 -0.86
N ASN A 819 -28.73 -32.74 -0.74
CA ASN A 819 -28.33 -34.04 -0.15
C ASN A 819 -26.93 -33.97 0.49
N VAL A 820 -26.74 -34.73 1.55
CA VAL A 820 -25.45 -34.99 2.16
C VAL A 820 -25.29 -36.49 2.31
N ASN A 821 -24.51 -37.12 1.45
CA ASN A 821 -24.22 -38.54 1.53
C ASN A 821 -22.85 -38.73 2.23
N ALA A 822 -22.90 -39.10 3.49
CA ALA A 822 -21.71 -39.18 4.36
C ALA A 822 -21.56 -40.58 4.99
N ASN A 823 -21.79 -41.67 4.23
CA ASN A 823 -21.54 -43.01 4.71
C ASN A 823 -20.05 -43.34 4.80
N CYS A 824 -19.44 -42.91 5.87
CA CYS A 824 -18.00 -43.07 6.15
C CYS A 824 -17.75 -44.21 7.20
N SER A 825 -18.51 -45.29 7.14
CA SER A 825 -18.29 -46.46 7.96
C SER A 825 -17.30 -47.43 7.29
N GLY A 826 -16.04 -47.41 7.72
CA GLY A 826 -15.00 -48.25 7.16
C GLY A 826 -13.64 -47.54 6.99
N ASN A 827 -12.76 -48.13 6.19
CA ASN A 827 -11.47 -47.50 5.90
C ASN A 827 -11.70 -46.20 5.06
N CYS A 828 -11.34 -45.09 5.65
CA CYS A 828 -11.59 -43.77 5.08
C CYS A 828 -10.92 -43.55 3.72
N SER A 829 -9.85 -44.31 3.40
CA SER A 829 -9.13 -44.14 2.11
C SER A 829 -9.93 -44.73 0.92
N PHE A 830 -10.87 -45.61 1.16
CA PHE A 830 -11.70 -46.26 0.13
C PHE A 830 -13.15 -45.73 0.13
N SER A 831 -13.50 -44.90 1.07
CA SER A 831 -14.85 -44.34 1.20
C SER A 831 -14.84 -42.84 0.84
N SER A 832 -15.86 -42.41 0.13
CA SER A 832 -16.06 -40.98 -0.21
C SER A 832 -17.39 -40.48 0.37
N TRP A 833 -17.48 -39.20 0.56
CA TRP A 833 -18.70 -38.50 0.92
C TRP A 833 -18.99 -37.38 -0.09
N SER A 834 -20.26 -37.02 -0.23
CA SER A 834 -20.65 -35.94 -1.15
C SER A 834 -21.68 -35.02 -0.53
N PHE A 835 -21.68 -33.79 -1.01
CA PHE A 835 -22.64 -32.74 -0.69
C PHE A 835 -23.19 -32.15 -1.97
N THR A 836 -24.51 -31.99 -2.06
CA THR A 836 -25.16 -31.32 -3.19
C THR A 836 -26.08 -30.20 -2.71
N ALA A 837 -26.08 -29.07 -3.42
CA ALA A 837 -26.92 -27.91 -3.10
C ALA A 837 -27.37 -27.19 -4.37
N ASN A 838 -28.50 -26.49 -4.26
CA ASN A 838 -28.96 -25.51 -5.25
C ASN A 838 -28.69 -24.12 -4.71
N VAL A 839 -28.11 -23.29 -5.55
CA VAL A 839 -27.78 -21.90 -5.23
C VAL A 839 -28.51 -20.97 -6.18
N THR A 840 -29.22 -19.99 -5.62
CA THR A 840 -29.98 -19.00 -6.38
C THR A 840 -29.71 -17.61 -5.85
N ASP A 841 -29.77 -16.63 -6.74
CA ASP A 841 -29.68 -15.21 -6.38
C ASP A 841 -30.35 -14.35 -7.46
N VAL A 842 -30.85 -13.17 -7.07
CA VAL A 842 -31.55 -12.23 -7.98
C VAL A 842 -30.57 -11.59 -8.96
N SER A 843 -29.35 -11.27 -8.49
CA SER A 843 -28.26 -10.72 -9.31
C SER A 843 -27.51 -11.78 -10.11
N GLY A 844 -27.76 -13.07 -9.80
CA GLY A 844 -27.08 -14.23 -10.39
C GLY A 844 -25.83 -14.65 -9.64
N ILE A 845 -25.43 -15.92 -9.82
CA ILE A 845 -24.27 -16.49 -9.14
C ILE A 845 -23.01 -16.22 -9.96
N GLN A 846 -22.01 -15.57 -9.36
CA GLN A 846 -20.68 -15.36 -9.94
C GLN A 846 -19.80 -16.60 -9.79
N SER A 847 -19.77 -17.19 -8.60
CA SER A 847 -18.93 -18.37 -8.34
C SER A 847 -19.37 -19.11 -7.08
N VAL A 848 -19.00 -20.40 -7.04
CA VAL A 848 -19.01 -21.20 -5.81
C VAL A 848 -17.60 -21.66 -5.52
N ARG A 849 -17.14 -21.55 -4.26
CA ARG A 849 -15.74 -21.78 -3.88
C ARG A 849 -15.59 -22.61 -2.64
N VAL A 850 -14.57 -23.45 -2.62
CA VAL A 850 -14.15 -24.20 -1.42
C VAL A 850 -13.12 -23.34 -0.67
N LEU A 851 -13.47 -22.85 0.52
CA LEU A 851 -12.53 -22.14 1.40
C LEU A 851 -11.71 -23.11 2.27
N LYS A 852 -12.28 -24.26 2.61
CA LYS A 852 -11.61 -25.36 3.32
C LYS A 852 -12.09 -26.69 2.77
N GLY A 853 -11.19 -27.58 2.50
CA GLY A 853 -11.45 -28.90 1.93
C GLY A 853 -10.47 -29.23 0.82
N ASN A 854 -10.33 -30.51 0.53
CA ASN A 854 -9.43 -31.04 -0.51
C ASN A 854 -10.15 -31.94 -1.52
N GLY A 855 -11.47 -31.88 -1.57
CA GLY A 855 -12.29 -32.61 -2.53
C GLY A 855 -12.48 -31.87 -3.86
N THR A 856 -13.22 -32.49 -4.75
CA THR A 856 -13.57 -31.98 -6.06
C THR A 856 -14.92 -31.28 -6.02
N LEU A 857 -14.97 -30.07 -6.58
CA LEU A 857 -16.19 -29.27 -6.72
C LEU A 857 -16.59 -29.21 -8.20
N HIS A 858 -17.86 -29.54 -8.48
CA HIS A 858 -18.50 -29.37 -9.78
C HIS A 858 -19.68 -28.42 -9.63
N THR A 859 -19.85 -27.51 -10.59
CA THR A 859 -21.00 -26.59 -10.65
C THR A 859 -21.61 -26.60 -12.05
N THR A 860 -22.93 -26.66 -12.13
CA THR A 860 -23.69 -26.52 -13.38
C THR A 860 -24.81 -25.51 -13.17
N SER A 861 -25.11 -24.69 -14.19
CA SER A 861 -26.19 -23.69 -14.09
C SER A 861 -27.30 -24.08 -15.06
N GLU A 862 -28.51 -24.10 -14.53
CA GLU A 862 -29.71 -24.45 -15.29
C GLU A 862 -30.84 -23.41 -15.02
N LEU A 863 -31.68 -23.20 -16.02
CA LEU A 863 -32.85 -22.36 -15.87
C LEU A 863 -33.98 -23.22 -15.29
N SER A 864 -34.54 -22.85 -14.14
CA SER A 864 -35.66 -23.56 -13.53
C SER A 864 -36.94 -23.42 -14.36
N ALA A 865 -37.92 -24.26 -14.14
CA ALA A 865 -39.24 -24.17 -14.76
C ALA A 865 -39.95 -22.82 -14.49
N THR A 866 -39.54 -22.10 -13.46
CA THR A 866 -40.04 -20.77 -13.09
C THR A 866 -39.24 -19.62 -13.68
N GLY A 867 -38.24 -19.89 -14.54
CA GLY A 867 -37.40 -18.89 -15.16
C GLY A 867 -36.25 -18.34 -14.25
N VAL A 868 -36.02 -18.94 -13.08
CA VAL A 868 -34.92 -18.57 -12.17
C VAL A 868 -33.69 -19.38 -12.53
N ASN A 869 -32.56 -18.71 -12.66
CA ASN A 869 -31.28 -19.38 -12.87
C ASN A 869 -30.80 -20.05 -11.57
N VAL A 870 -30.62 -21.37 -11.60
CA VAL A 870 -30.21 -22.19 -10.46
C VAL A 870 -28.81 -22.75 -10.73
N THR A 871 -27.86 -22.47 -9.85
CA THR A 871 -26.54 -23.10 -9.89
C THR A 871 -26.55 -24.35 -9.00
N MET A 872 -26.46 -25.51 -9.64
CA MET A 872 -26.34 -26.79 -8.94
C MET A 872 -24.86 -27.00 -8.55
N VAL A 873 -24.66 -27.41 -7.33
CA VAL A 873 -23.34 -27.60 -6.70
C VAL A 873 -23.21 -29.05 -6.26
N GLU A 874 -22.13 -29.70 -6.68
CA GLU A 874 -21.76 -31.03 -6.24
C GLU A 874 -20.31 -31.03 -5.73
N TYR A 875 -20.11 -31.41 -4.49
CA TYR A 875 -18.78 -31.56 -3.89
C TYR A 875 -18.59 -32.99 -3.44
N SER A 876 -17.42 -33.55 -3.72
CA SER A 876 -17.06 -34.91 -3.28
C SER A 876 -15.65 -34.96 -2.70
N SER A 877 -15.45 -35.73 -1.65
CA SER A 877 -14.14 -35.92 -1.01
C SER A 877 -14.01 -37.28 -0.34
N SER A 878 -12.76 -37.67 -0.07
CA SER A 878 -12.48 -38.85 0.73
C SER A 878 -13.00 -38.70 2.15
N CYS A 879 -13.48 -39.78 2.74
CA CYS A 879 -13.89 -39.84 4.16
C CYS A 879 -12.74 -39.55 5.14
N CYS A 880 -11.49 -39.61 4.71
CA CYS A 880 -10.33 -39.18 5.50
C CYS A 880 -10.29 -37.66 5.67
N SER A 881 -10.94 -36.90 4.77
CA SER A 881 -11.05 -35.44 4.84
C SER A 881 -12.52 -35.04 4.91
N ARG A 882 -13.01 -34.82 6.15
CA ARG A 882 -14.39 -34.42 6.42
C ARG A 882 -14.57 -32.93 6.63
N VAL A 883 -13.53 -32.15 6.40
CA VAL A 883 -13.57 -30.69 6.56
C VAL A 883 -14.01 -30.06 5.24
N LEU A 884 -15.09 -29.29 5.26
CA LEU A 884 -15.56 -28.51 4.13
C LEU A 884 -16.09 -27.18 4.64
N GLU A 885 -15.67 -26.10 4.00
CA GLU A 885 -16.29 -24.78 4.07
C GLU A 885 -16.52 -24.32 2.63
N LEU A 886 -17.80 -24.28 2.23
CA LEU A 886 -18.24 -23.95 0.89
C LEU A 886 -19.02 -22.64 0.91
N VAL A 887 -18.65 -21.71 0.03
CA VAL A 887 -19.32 -20.41 -0.09
C VAL A 887 -19.78 -20.18 -1.52
N ALA A 888 -20.92 -19.50 -1.66
CA ALA A 888 -21.42 -18.97 -2.92
C ALA A 888 -21.27 -17.45 -2.94
N VAL A 889 -20.96 -16.89 -4.10
CA VAL A 889 -20.78 -15.45 -4.32
C VAL A 889 -21.65 -15.04 -5.50
N ASP A 890 -22.44 -14.00 -5.33
CA ASP A 890 -23.23 -13.40 -6.41
C ASP A 890 -22.40 -12.44 -7.29
N THR A 891 -23.03 -11.89 -8.33
CA THR A 891 -22.32 -11.01 -9.28
C THR A 891 -21.89 -9.66 -8.70
N VAL A 892 -22.50 -9.23 -7.59
CA VAL A 892 -22.16 -7.98 -6.87
C VAL A 892 -21.25 -8.20 -5.67
N GLY A 893 -20.91 -9.46 -5.34
CA GLY A 893 -19.93 -9.80 -4.30
C GLY A 893 -20.54 -10.07 -2.91
N ASN A 894 -21.87 -10.29 -2.78
CA ASN A 894 -22.43 -10.82 -1.54
C ASN A 894 -22.05 -12.29 -1.39
N VAL A 895 -21.81 -12.74 -0.17
CA VAL A 895 -21.30 -14.07 0.15
C VAL A 895 -22.27 -14.81 1.06
N ALA A 896 -22.61 -16.04 0.68
CA ALA A 896 -23.32 -16.99 1.53
C ALA A 896 -22.47 -18.22 1.83
N THR A 897 -22.48 -18.70 3.08
CA THR A 897 -21.90 -20.00 3.42
C THR A 897 -22.91 -21.09 3.14
N CYS A 898 -22.68 -21.90 2.10
CA CYS A 898 -23.57 -23.00 1.71
C CYS A 898 -23.40 -24.23 2.59
N PHE A 899 -22.17 -24.48 3.04
CA PHE A 899 -21.88 -25.61 3.93
C PHE A 899 -20.64 -25.30 4.78
N LYS A 900 -20.72 -25.62 6.07
CA LYS A 900 -19.59 -25.58 6.98
C LYS A 900 -19.64 -26.80 7.88
N SER A 901 -18.68 -27.72 7.72
CA SER A 901 -18.56 -28.86 8.62
C SER A 901 -18.19 -28.38 10.03
N LYS A 902 -18.96 -28.82 11.03
CA LYS A 902 -18.53 -28.62 12.43
C LYS A 902 -17.30 -29.49 12.66
N ALA A 903 -16.20 -28.93 13.18
CA ALA A 903 -15.09 -29.72 13.67
C ALA A 903 -15.66 -30.70 14.71
N ALA A 904 -15.43 -32.01 14.54
CA ALA A 904 -15.78 -32.94 15.58
C ALA A 904 -14.98 -32.50 16.83
N PRO A 905 -15.62 -32.33 18.00
CA PRO A 905 -14.88 -32.05 19.23
C PRO A 905 -13.86 -33.16 19.36
N SER A 906 -12.60 -32.80 19.56
CA SER A 906 -11.54 -33.76 19.81
C SER A 906 -11.96 -34.62 21.00
N LEU A 907 -12.10 -35.94 20.81
CA LEU A 907 -12.49 -36.91 21.81
C LEU A 907 -11.52 -36.99 23.00
N LEU A 908 -10.58 -36.11 23.15
CA LEU A 908 -9.55 -36.05 24.19
C LEU A 908 -9.87 -35.11 25.38
N THR A 909 -10.95 -34.32 25.34
CA THR A 909 -11.28 -33.44 26.47
C THR A 909 -12.54 -33.84 27.26
N HIS A 910 -13.39 -34.73 26.74
CA HIS A 910 -14.58 -35.18 27.49
C HIS A 910 -14.33 -36.34 28.45
N GLY A 911 -13.17 -37.02 28.33
CA GLY A 911 -12.82 -38.08 29.31
C GLY A 911 -12.41 -37.52 30.68
N ALA A 912 -11.79 -36.35 30.72
CA ALA A 912 -11.32 -35.78 31.99
C ALA A 912 -12.43 -35.07 32.78
N GLU A 913 -13.35 -34.38 32.10
CA GLU A 913 -14.49 -33.73 32.78
C GLU A 913 -15.54 -34.73 33.26
N PHE A 914 -15.78 -35.85 32.53
CA PHE A 914 -16.69 -36.90 32.98
C PHE A 914 -16.15 -37.67 34.16
N ILE A 915 -14.83 -37.90 34.23
CA ILE A 915 -14.17 -38.50 35.38
C ILE A 915 -14.15 -37.54 36.55
N LEU A 916 -13.97 -36.25 36.37
CA LEU A 916 -14.04 -35.26 37.43
C LEU A 916 -15.46 -35.09 37.97
N PHE A 917 -16.48 -35.14 37.12
CA PHE A 917 -17.90 -35.09 37.51
C PHE A 917 -18.32 -36.38 38.28
N LEU A 918 -17.86 -37.57 37.87
CA LEU A 918 -18.02 -38.79 38.60
C LEU A 918 -17.27 -38.81 39.93
N LEU A 919 -16.10 -38.26 40.02
CA LEU A 919 -15.34 -38.14 41.28
C LEU A 919 -15.99 -37.14 42.24
N ILE A 920 -16.57 -36.04 41.72
CA ILE A 920 -17.31 -35.06 42.54
C ILE A 920 -18.65 -35.66 43.01
N CYS A 921 -19.36 -36.43 42.18
CA CYS A 921 -20.59 -37.11 42.60
C CYS A 921 -20.30 -38.23 43.61
N LEU A 922 -19.20 -38.95 43.50
CA LEU A 922 -18.75 -39.94 44.52
C LEU A 922 -18.33 -39.27 45.83
N TRP A 923 -17.72 -38.06 45.76
CA TRP A 923 -17.36 -37.34 46.98
C TRP A 923 -18.60 -36.78 47.71
N PHE A 924 -19.65 -36.35 46.99
CA PHE A 924 -20.93 -35.93 47.55
C PHE A 924 -21.73 -37.11 48.14
N HIS A 925 -21.61 -38.33 47.60
CA HIS A 925 -22.30 -39.50 48.12
C HIS A 925 -21.62 -40.10 49.35
N ILE A 926 -20.29 -39.93 49.50
CA ILE A 926 -19.53 -40.38 50.66
C ILE A 926 -19.62 -39.37 51.82
N GLY A 927 -19.84 -38.05 51.50
CA GLY A 927 -20.00 -36.95 52.50
C GLY A 927 -21.35 -36.92 53.22
N ILE A 928 -22.38 -37.62 52.74
CA ILE A 928 -23.73 -37.68 53.39
C ILE A 928 -23.92 -38.90 54.30
N SER A 929 -22.94 -39.80 54.37
CA SER A 929 -23.02 -40.99 55.26
C SER A 929 -22.22 -40.87 56.57
N ILE A 930 -21.67 -39.65 56.89
CA ILE A 930 -21.02 -39.38 58.17
C ILE A 930 -21.49 -37.97 58.64
N TYR A 931 -22.77 -37.85 58.96
CA TYR A 931 -23.33 -36.99 59.99
C TYR A 931 -24.80 -37.36 60.17
#